data_43473fe36207a7f67f4dc7042ebfdb40
#
_entry.id   43473fe36207a7f67f4dc7042ebfdb40
#
_cell.length_a   1.000
_cell.length_b   1.000
_cell.length_c   1.000
_cell.angle_alpha   90.00
_cell.angle_beta   90.00
_cell.angle_gamma   90.00
#
_symmetry.space_group_name_H-M   'P 1'
#
loop_
_entity.id
_entity.type
_entity.pdbx_description
1 polymer ?
#
loop_
_entity_poly.entity_id
_entity_poly.type
_entity_poly.pdbx_seq_one_letter_code
_entity_poly.pdbx_strand_id
1 'polypeptide(L)'
;MSSRCMLNTVQHRHVAIARLSHPTNLGRTMQDLRFIIIVIAPSRAKGTKTALETTRTFATLFADMEIRQRLVMAQSVEQFRSTLLSAAKELAMDQNQWRERKSSIHLSQAKEQIFGPHAWYPFRGLKEEFMRRIAYYPSDFTDGVNGHKTMQKLFSTVVFLYFACLLPAIAFGVLNDDNTNGGINVRKVVIAQAIGGIFYSLFGGQPMIILLTTVPLAIYMKVIYKISQELGYDFFAMYACVGLFCQLFLVLYSATELCSLMKLATRSAEEMFSLFIAIAFTVESVRAVHNIFMRNYNSCPEADTALQSIKGALDAVKNNSAGNQIIQNITQLVTPEGLCRRDTTILYMLLMFGTLWLGLFLYNFRKTPYLTRSRREWLADYALPASVLIMSFTGSYLFADIPKDRFKMRDEVPVMQVADIFSLPPTGYFVCLLLGFSLSFLFFIDQNITSAIVNNSQNKLKKGQTQNLDLFVVAILNIGLSMLGLPWMHGALPHSPLHLRALADVEERVSQGHVHEVIMNVRETRLATLIAHIMILISTFYLIPYPMQLIPTSVLHGLFLYMALTSLSGNEMFERLLLLITEQQAYPPTHYIRKVPQRKVHLFTACQLLQLIILCAFGFSPYPFVEMVFPIVCFFFLPIRHTLIPRLIDYKYLDALDGRH
;
A
#
# COMPACT_ATOMS: atom_id res chain seq x y z
N MET A 1 22.00 -12.91 31.68
CA MET A 1 21.72 -14.17 30.95
C MET A 1 20.43 -14.76 31.47
N SER A 2 19.51 -15.17 30.58
CA SER A 2 18.29 -15.86 30.96
C SER A 2 18.24 -17.25 30.31
N SER A 3 17.88 -18.26 31.09
CA SER A 3 17.71 -19.64 30.63
C SER A 3 16.30 -20.10 30.91
N ARG A 4 15.74 -20.93 30.05
CA ARG A 4 14.40 -21.53 30.21
C ARG A 4 14.49 -23.05 30.22
N CYS A 5 13.64 -23.65 31.01
CA CYS A 5 13.48 -25.09 31.04
C CYS A 5 11.97 -25.44 31.07
N MET A 6 11.56 -26.36 30.24
CA MET A 6 10.18 -26.88 30.21
C MET A 6 10.20 -28.29 30.76
N LEU A 7 9.55 -28.51 31.90
CA LEU A 7 9.50 -29.78 32.60
C LEU A 7 8.07 -30.30 32.70
N ASN A 8 7.87 -31.57 32.40
CA ASN A 8 6.55 -32.24 32.49
C ASN A 8 6.09 -32.43 33.94
N THR A 9 7.03 -32.40 34.88
CA THR A 9 6.79 -32.61 36.32
C THR A 9 6.34 -31.39 37.08
N VAL A 10 6.45 -30.19 36.46
CA VAL A 10 6.14 -28.91 37.11
C VAL A 10 4.72 -28.50 36.80
N GLN A 11 3.90 -28.25 37.83
CA GLN A 11 2.49 -27.82 37.68
C GLN A 11 2.35 -26.31 37.57
N HIS A 12 3.25 -25.56 38.18
CA HIS A 12 3.23 -24.10 38.22
C HIS A 12 4.52 -23.51 37.63
N ARG A 13 4.47 -22.22 37.29
CA ARG A 13 5.61 -21.51 36.75
C ARG A 13 6.48 -20.99 37.89
N HIS A 14 7.78 -21.26 37.84
CA HIS A 14 8.75 -20.78 38.81
C HIS A 14 9.78 -19.90 38.13
N VAL A 15 10.15 -18.79 38.78
CA VAL A 15 11.19 -17.88 38.33
C VAL A 15 12.20 -17.75 39.43
N ALA A 16 13.46 -18.12 39.17
CA ALA A 16 14.57 -17.93 40.05
C ALA A 16 15.49 -16.85 39.48
N ILE A 17 15.85 -15.88 40.30
CA ILE A 17 16.77 -14.78 39.97
C ILE A 17 17.94 -14.85 40.93
N ALA A 18 19.12 -15.01 40.36
CA ALA A 18 20.38 -14.99 41.14
C ALA A 18 21.20 -13.74 40.75
N ARG A 19 21.63 -13.03 41.77
CA ARG A 19 22.63 -11.97 41.67
C ARG A 19 24.01 -12.55 41.99
N LEU A 20 24.94 -12.44 41.05
CA LEU A 20 26.31 -12.90 41.24
C LEU A 20 27.06 -11.94 42.17
N SER A 21 27.84 -12.48 43.11
CA SER A 21 28.68 -11.69 44.03
C SER A 21 29.74 -10.87 43.28
N HIS A 22 30.30 -11.45 42.24
CA HIS A 22 31.22 -10.78 41.33
C HIS A 22 30.76 -10.86 39.90
N PRO A 23 31.00 -9.81 39.09
CA PRO A 23 30.74 -9.86 37.64
C PRO A 23 31.58 -10.99 37.04
N THR A 24 30.92 -11.88 36.29
CA THR A 24 31.58 -13.06 35.72
C THR A 24 31.36 -13.10 34.22
N ASN A 25 32.46 -13.29 33.48
CA ASN A 25 32.40 -13.48 32.03
C ASN A 25 32.30 -14.97 31.71
N LEU A 26 31.23 -15.39 31.04
CA LEU A 26 31.03 -16.80 30.62
C LEU A 26 31.60 -17.09 29.21
N GLY A 27 32.45 -16.24 28.68
CA GLY A 27 33.27 -16.50 27.48
C GLY A 27 32.53 -16.35 26.13
N ARG A 28 31.22 -16.13 26.10
CA ARG A 28 30.44 -16.01 24.85
C ARG A 28 30.20 -14.57 24.39
N THR A 29 30.37 -13.60 25.29
CA THR A 29 30.26 -12.16 25.02
C THR A 29 31.32 -11.43 25.81
N MET A 30 31.78 -10.27 25.32
CA MET A 30 32.74 -9.41 26.06
C MET A 30 32.14 -8.69 27.27
N GLN A 31 30.89 -9.01 27.65
CA GLN A 31 30.19 -8.35 28.76
C GLN A 31 30.12 -9.24 30.00
N ASP A 32 30.41 -8.66 31.15
CA ASP A 32 30.30 -9.31 32.43
C ASP A 32 28.83 -9.48 32.85
N LEU A 33 28.47 -10.66 33.29
CA LEU A 33 27.15 -11.02 33.78
C LEU A 33 27.05 -10.72 35.27
N ARG A 34 25.97 -10.04 35.68
CA ARG A 34 25.60 -9.74 37.06
C ARG A 34 24.41 -10.49 37.57
N PHE A 35 23.51 -10.86 36.66
CA PHE A 35 22.25 -11.55 36.99
C PHE A 35 22.07 -12.80 36.15
N ILE A 36 21.57 -13.87 36.77
CA ILE A 36 21.12 -15.08 36.10
C ILE A 36 19.67 -15.24 36.43
N ILE A 37 18.82 -15.37 35.39
CA ILE A 37 17.37 -15.56 35.52
C ILE A 37 17.01 -16.91 34.90
N ILE A 38 16.41 -17.79 35.71
CA ILE A 38 15.97 -19.11 35.30
C ILE A 38 14.44 -19.13 35.38
N VAL A 39 13.79 -19.42 34.26
CA VAL A 39 12.34 -19.59 34.20
C VAL A 39 12.02 -21.05 33.93
N ILE A 40 11.35 -21.68 34.87
CA ILE A 40 10.87 -23.07 34.79
C ILE A 40 9.37 -23.02 34.57
N ALA A 41 8.88 -23.67 33.54
CA ALA A 41 7.44 -23.71 33.22
C ALA A 41 6.99 -25.12 32.82
N PRO A 42 5.72 -25.46 33.05
CA PRO A 42 5.16 -26.73 32.59
C PRO A 42 5.14 -26.78 31.06
N SER A 43 5.33 -27.96 30.48
CA SER A 43 5.32 -28.16 29.02
C SER A 43 3.93 -27.86 28.40
N ARG A 44 2.85 -28.00 29.16
CA ARG A 44 1.48 -27.62 28.80
C ARG A 44 0.96 -26.54 29.74
N ALA A 45 1.34 -25.31 29.50
CA ALA A 45 0.87 -24.19 30.31
C ALA A 45 -0.59 -23.82 29.94
N LYS A 46 -1.52 -23.92 30.89
CA LYS A 46 -2.89 -23.36 30.79
C LYS A 46 -2.94 -21.84 31.06
N GLY A 47 -1.85 -21.12 30.91
CA GLY A 47 -1.76 -19.70 31.25
C GLY A 47 -1.61 -18.79 30.04
N THR A 48 -1.82 -17.48 30.28
CA THR A 48 -1.76 -16.42 29.26
C THR A 48 -0.35 -16.09 28.78
N LYS A 49 0.70 -16.59 29.42
CA LYS A 49 2.10 -16.32 29.02
C LYS A 49 2.89 -17.62 28.95
N THR A 50 3.65 -17.79 27.87
CA THR A 50 4.61 -18.88 27.72
C THR A 50 5.86 -18.66 28.58
N ALA A 51 6.68 -19.70 28.77
CA ALA A 51 8.00 -19.57 29.44
C ALA A 51 8.87 -18.53 28.75
N LEU A 52 8.81 -18.46 27.41
CA LEU A 52 9.54 -17.51 26.60
C LEU A 52 9.10 -16.07 26.85
N GLU A 53 7.78 -15.83 26.92
CA GLU A 53 7.24 -14.50 27.23
C GLU A 53 7.60 -14.04 28.63
N THR A 54 7.57 -14.94 29.60
CA THR A 54 8.01 -14.64 30.96
C THR A 54 9.49 -14.26 30.99
N THR A 55 10.33 -15.03 30.30
CA THR A 55 11.77 -14.73 30.17
C THR A 55 12.02 -13.38 29.49
N ARG A 56 11.29 -13.06 28.42
CA ARG A 56 11.36 -11.76 27.73
C ARG A 56 10.89 -10.61 28.61
N THR A 57 9.84 -10.78 29.41
CA THR A 57 9.37 -9.77 30.35
C THR A 57 10.47 -9.40 31.37
N PHE A 58 11.15 -10.39 31.92
CA PHE A 58 12.28 -10.12 32.81
C PHE A 58 13.45 -9.51 32.07
N ALA A 59 13.77 -9.95 30.87
CA ALA A 59 14.83 -9.34 30.07
C ALA A 59 14.55 -7.84 29.78
N THR A 60 13.30 -7.47 29.56
CA THR A 60 12.91 -6.06 29.38
C THR A 60 13.05 -5.24 30.66
N LEU A 61 12.65 -5.79 31.81
CA LEU A 61 12.82 -5.13 33.12
C LEU A 61 14.30 -4.90 33.44
N PHE A 62 15.14 -5.90 33.18
CA PHE A 62 16.59 -5.81 33.41
C PHE A 62 17.36 -5.06 32.31
N ALA A 63 16.71 -4.67 31.21
CA ALA A 63 17.32 -3.80 30.19
C ALA A 63 17.43 -2.35 30.67
N ASP A 64 16.56 -1.92 31.60
CA ASP A 64 16.63 -0.60 32.20
C ASP A 64 17.84 -0.45 33.11
N MET A 65 18.64 0.57 32.85
CA MET A 65 19.89 0.84 33.59
C MET A 65 19.63 1.22 35.06
N GLU A 66 18.59 2.02 35.30
CA GLU A 66 18.25 2.53 36.63
C GLU A 66 17.72 1.40 37.52
N ILE A 67 16.83 0.57 37.00
CA ILE A 67 16.30 -0.60 37.69
C ILE A 67 17.45 -1.58 38.01
N ARG A 68 18.36 -1.82 37.07
CA ARG A 68 19.53 -2.67 37.32
C ARG A 68 20.42 -2.15 38.45
N GLN A 69 20.69 -0.84 38.49
CA GLN A 69 21.49 -0.25 39.55
C GLN A 69 20.82 -0.39 40.91
N ARG A 70 19.50 -0.10 41.00
CA ARG A 70 18.75 -0.28 42.26
C ARG A 70 18.76 -1.74 42.72
N LEU A 71 18.64 -2.71 41.79
CA LEU A 71 18.69 -4.14 42.11
C LEU A 71 20.09 -4.62 42.50
N VAL A 72 21.16 -4.03 41.98
CA VAL A 72 22.55 -4.30 42.42
C VAL A 72 22.79 -3.79 43.82
N MET A 73 22.22 -2.63 44.17
CA MET A 73 22.42 -1.99 45.50
C MET A 73 21.54 -2.62 46.60
N ALA A 74 20.57 -3.46 46.29
CA ALA A 74 19.69 -4.09 47.27
C ALA A 74 20.49 -4.99 48.22
N GLN A 75 20.34 -4.75 49.54
CA GLN A 75 21.11 -5.43 50.59
C GLN A 75 20.44 -6.71 51.09
N SER A 76 19.11 -6.84 50.93
CA SER A 76 18.31 -7.99 51.32
C SER A 76 17.48 -8.56 50.19
N VAL A 77 17.04 -9.83 50.30
CA VAL A 77 16.16 -10.48 49.35
C VAL A 77 14.78 -9.80 49.29
N GLU A 78 14.29 -9.33 50.44
CA GLU A 78 13.01 -8.61 50.51
C GLU A 78 13.11 -7.23 49.84
N GLN A 79 14.20 -6.51 50.03
CA GLN A 79 14.44 -5.25 49.33
C GLN A 79 14.57 -5.45 47.83
N PHE A 80 15.24 -6.51 47.39
CA PHE A 80 15.33 -6.86 45.98
C PHE A 80 13.95 -7.16 45.38
N ARG A 81 13.14 -7.96 46.08
CA ARG A 81 11.76 -8.32 45.67
C ARG A 81 10.87 -7.09 45.64
N SER A 82 10.89 -6.24 46.65
CA SER A 82 10.07 -5.02 46.70
C SER A 82 10.44 -4.03 45.60
N THR A 83 11.75 -3.86 45.33
CA THR A 83 12.25 -3.00 44.23
C THR A 83 11.80 -3.54 42.87
N LEU A 84 11.86 -4.84 42.65
CA LEU A 84 11.41 -5.45 41.41
C LEU A 84 9.88 -5.32 41.21
N LEU A 85 9.11 -5.49 42.28
CA LEU A 85 7.65 -5.36 42.26
C LEU A 85 7.21 -3.91 42.08
N SER A 86 7.90 -2.95 42.73
CA SER A 86 7.61 -1.53 42.54
C SER A 86 7.90 -1.06 41.12
N ALA A 87 9.04 -1.46 40.56
CA ALA A 87 9.40 -1.16 39.16
C ALA A 87 8.39 -1.79 38.16
N ALA A 88 7.95 -3.02 38.42
CA ALA A 88 6.95 -3.65 37.59
C ALA A 88 5.57 -2.94 37.70
N LYS A 89 5.18 -2.46 38.88
CA LYS A 89 3.96 -1.69 39.10
C LYS A 89 4.04 -0.30 38.46
N GLU A 90 5.16 0.36 38.60
CA GLU A 90 5.41 1.70 38.02
C GLU A 90 5.32 1.65 36.49
N LEU A 91 5.97 0.68 35.86
CA LEU A 91 5.85 0.44 34.42
C LEU A 91 4.41 0.11 33.98
N ALA A 92 3.66 -0.61 34.80
CA ALA A 92 2.26 -0.94 34.53
C ALA A 92 1.33 0.28 34.71
N MET A 93 1.59 1.12 35.72
CA MET A 93 0.81 2.34 35.98
C MET A 93 1.06 3.42 34.92
N ASP A 94 2.30 3.68 34.56
CA ASP A 94 2.64 4.63 33.50
C ASP A 94 2.02 4.25 32.18
N GLN A 95 2.04 2.96 31.84
CA GLN A 95 1.40 2.46 30.63
C GLN A 95 -0.13 2.60 30.65
N ASN A 96 -0.80 2.42 31.80
CA ASN A 96 -2.25 2.53 31.92
C ASN A 96 -2.74 3.98 31.95
N GLN A 97 -2.08 4.88 32.69
CA GLN A 97 -2.48 6.29 32.77
C GLN A 97 -2.31 7.02 31.44
N TRP A 98 -1.25 6.75 30.70
CA TRP A 98 -1.04 7.32 29.35
C TRP A 98 -2.11 6.87 28.36
N ARG A 99 -2.60 5.65 28.48
CA ARG A 99 -3.58 5.05 27.58
C ARG A 99 -4.99 5.54 27.79
N GLU A 100 -5.45 5.57 29.03
CA GLU A 100 -6.80 6.04 29.36
C GLU A 100 -7.00 7.51 29.02
N ARG A 101 -6.01 8.36 29.26
CA ARG A 101 -6.06 9.77 28.85
C ARG A 101 -6.08 9.94 27.34
N LYS A 102 -5.28 9.20 26.59
CA LYS A 102 -5.14 9.41 25.14
C LYS A 102 -6.37 8.89 24.36
N SER A 103 -6.92 7.74 24.72
CA SER A 103 -8.08 7.18 24.01
C SER A 103 -9.39 7.92 24.33
N SER A 104 -9.60 8.29 25.59
CA SER A 104 -10.80 9.03 25.99
C SER A 104 -10.84 10.46 25.46
N ILE A 105 -9.70 11.15 25.42
CA ILE A 105 -9.59 12.51 24.86
C ILE A 105 -9.85 12.49 23.35
N HIS A 106 -9.31 11.54 22.60
CA HIS A 106 -9.53 11.44 21.15
C HIS A 106 -10.98 11.10 20.80
N LEU A 107 -11.62 10.20 21.54
CA LEU A 107 -13.01 9.83 21.30
C LEU A 107 -13.99 10.96 21.69
N SER A 108 -13.76 11.64 22.82
CA SER A 108 -14.57 12.78 23.23
C SER A 108 -14.40 13.97 22.30
N GLN A 109 -13.18 14.29 21.87
CA GLN A 109 -12.93 15.36 20.90
C GLN A 109 -13.54 15.05 19.53
N ALA A 110 -13.43 13.82 19.03
CA ALA A 110 -14.07 13.42 17.79
C ALA A 110 -15.60 13.51 17.89
N LYS A 111 -16.19 13.06 19.01
CA LYS A 111 -17.62 13.14 19.25
C LYS A 111 -18.10 14.59 19.37
N GLU A 112 -17.35 15.46 20.02
CA GLU A 112 -17.66 16.89 20.16
C GLU A 112 -17.53 17.63 18.82
N GLN A 113 -16.56 17.28 17.97
CA GLN A 113 -16.42 17.84 16.64
C GLN A 113 -17.53 17.41 15.68
N ILE A 114 -18.02 16.14 15.77
CA ILE A 114 -19.03 15.60 14.85
C ILE A 114 -20.45 15.95 15.33
N PHE A 115 -20.72 15.94 16.64
CA PHE A 115 -22.05 16.10 17.22
C PHE A 115 -22.18 17.30 18.17
N GLY A 116 -21.14 18.14 18.29
CA GLY A 116 -21.15 19.32 19.16
C GLY A 116 -22.02 20.45 18.60
N PRO A 117 -22.34 21.46 19.41
CA PRO A 117 -23.19 22.57 19.01
C PRO A 117 -22.64 23.40 17.84
N HIS A 118 -21.35 23.25 17.52
CA HIS A 118 -20.67 23.96 16.44
C HIS A 118 -20.47 23.09 15.17
N ALA A 119 -20.96 21.83 15.17
CA ALA A 119 -20.79 20.88 14.04
C ALA A 119 -21.53 21.31 12.75
N TRP A 120 -22.50 22.22 12.86
CA TRP A 120 -23.35 22.63 11.75
C TRP A 120 -22.90 23.90 11.01
N TYR A 121 -21.70 24.43 11.29
CA TYR A 121 -21.14 25.53 10.51
C TYR A 121 -20.36 24.98 9.31
N PRO A 122 -20.92 24.98 8.09
CA PRO A 122 -20.25 24.45 6.90
C PRO A 122 -18.97 25.26 6.61
N PHE A 123 -17.95 24.56 6.10
CA PHE A 123 -16.65 25.11 5.71
C PHE A 123 -15.79 25.71 6.84
N ARG A 124 -16.15 25.54 8.10
CA ARG A 124 -15.36 26.09 9.22
C ARG A 124 -13.98 25.46 9.29
N GLY A 125 -13.88 24.13 9.36
CA GLY A 125 -12.61 23.42 9.44
C GLY A 125 -11.76 23.65 8.20
N LEU A 126 -12.37 23.70 7.02
CA LEU A 126 -11.69 24.03 5.79
C LEU A 126 -11.06 25.44 5.86
N LYS A 127 -11.80 26.44 6.34
CA LYS A 127 -11.31 27.81 6.51
C LYS A 127 -10.16 27.87 7.54
N GLU A 128 -10.29 27.21 8.66
CA GLU A 128 -9.27 27.17 9.72
C GLU A 128 -7.97 26.50 9.21
N GLU A 129 -8.08 25.37 8.50
CA GLU A 129 -6.95 24.69 7.88
C GLU A 129 -6.28 25.54 6.81
N PHE A 130 -7.06 26.21 5.95
CA PHE A 130 -6.57 27.10 4.91
C PHE A 130 -5.81 28.30 5.49
N MET A 131 -6.42 29.02 6.46
CA MET A 131 -5.79 30.19 7.08
C MET A 131 -4.51 29.83 7.82
N ARG A 132 -4.47 28.66 8.48
CA ARG A 132 -3.26 28.15 9.10
C ARG A 132 -2.18 27.83 8.08
N ARG A 133 -2.56 27.18 6.96
CA ARG A 133 -1.60 26.68 5.97
C ARG A 133 -1.02 27.80 5.09
N ILE A 134 -1.80 28.82 4.77
CA ILE A 134 -1.36 29.93 3.92
C ILE A 134 -0.17 30.69 4.53
N ALA A 135 -0.08 30.75 5.86
CA ALA A 135 1.04 31.36 6.56
C ALA A 135 2.37 30.60 6.33
N TYR A 136 2.30 29.30 6.13
CA TYR A 136 3.48 28.46 5.85
C TYR A 136 3.78 28.25 4.37
N TYR A 137 2.91 28.73 3.47
CA TYR A 137 3.03 28.49 2.03
C TYR A 137 4.39 28.95 1.43
N PRO A 138 4.92 30.15 1.74
CA PRO A 138 6.24 30.54 1.27
C PRO A 138 7.36 29.64 1.79
N SER A 139 7.25 29.14 3.04
CA SER A 139 8.23 28.26 3.64
C SER A 139 8.26 26.88 2.96
N ASP A 140 7.18 26.44 2.32
CA ASP A 140 7.14 25.18 1.57
C ASP A 140 8.09 25.17 0.36
N PHE A 141 8.43 26.34 -0.17
CA PHE A 141 9.42 26.49 -1.26
C PHE A 141 10.83 26.74 -0.71
N THR A 142 10.96 27.59 0.31
CA THR A 142 12.28 27.93 0.86
C THR A 142 12.92 26.77 1.63
N ASP A 143 12.14 25.93 2.31
CA ASP A 143 12.63 24.75 3.04
C ASP A 143 13.20 23.67 2.09
N GLY A 144 12.83 23.70 0.82
CA GLY A 144 13.37 22.83 -0.22
C GLY A 144 14.74 23.26 -0.76
N VAL A 145 15.15 24.50 -0.52
CA VAL A 145 16.42 25.06 -1.02
C VAL A 145 17.41 25.32 0.10
N ASN A 146 16.93 25.82 1.24
CA ASN A 146 17.76 26.21 2.37
C ASN A 146 18.13 25.03 3.27
N GLY A 147 19.39 24.93 3.68
CA GLY A 147 19.87 23.96 4.65
C GLY A 147 21.00 23.08 4.13
N HIS A 148 21.70 22.44 5.08
CA HIS A 148 22.83 21.56 4.78
C HIS A 148 22.34 20.28 4.05
N LYS A 149 22.93 19.96 2.89
CA LYS A 149 22.60 18.80 2.03
C LYS A 149 21.15 18.80 1.50
N THR A 150 20.37 19.88 1.66
CA THR A 150 18.97 19.93 1.23
C THR A 150 18.84 19.78 -0.28
N MET A 151 19.66 20.47 -1.06
CA MET A 151 19.65 20.37 -2.53
C MET A 151 19.98 18.97 -3.03
N GLN A 152 20.93 18.28 -2.40
CA GLN A 152 21.27 16.89 -2.76
C GLN A 152 20.10 15.94 -2.49
N LYS A 153 19.44 16.09 -1.34
CA LYS A 153 18.24 15.30 -1.00
C LYS A 153 17.08 15.65 -1.91
N LEU A 154 16.86 16.94 -2.20
CA LEU A 154 15.82 17.37 -3.12
C LEU A 154 16.01 16.72 -4.49
N PHE A 155 17.21 16.80 -5.06
CA PHE A 155 17.50 16.20 -6.36
C PHE A 155 17.28 14.69 -6.36
N SER A 156 17.80 13.98 -5.37
CA SER A 156 17.59 12.52 -5.23
C SER A 156 16.09 12.20 -5.13
N THR A 157 15.32 12.96 -4.34
CA THR A 157 13.89 12.77 -4.19
C THR A 157 13.11 13.06 -5.47
N VAL A 158 13.49 14.09 -6.23
CA VAL A 158 12.88 14.41 -7.53
C VAL A 158 13.03 13.24 -8.50
N VAL A 159 14.26 12.70 -8.63
CA VAL A 159 14.51 11.56 -9.53
C VAL A 159 13.74 10.31 -9.04
N PHE A 160 13.76 10.05 -7.74
CA PHE A 160 12.98 8.96 -7.15
C PHE A 160 11.48 9.10 -7.46
N LEU A 161 10.89 10.28 -7.20
CA LEU A 161 9.46 10.52 -7.44
C LEU A 161 9.09 10.44 -8.92
N TYR A 162 9.95 10.93 -9.80
CA TYR A 162 9.74 10.84 -11.23
C TYR A 162 9.48 9.39 -11.65
N PHE A 163 10.37 8.46 -11.28
CA PHE A 163 10.18 7.05 -11.61
C PHE A 163 9.07 6.39 -10.79
N ALA A 164 8.94 6.74 -9.52
CA ALA A 164 7.92 6.18 -8.63
C ALA A 164 6.50 6.54 -9.06
N CYS A 165 6.28 7.67 -9.74
CA CYS A 165 4.97 8.05 -10.27
C CYS A 165 4.79 7.61 -11.74
N LEU A 166 5.82 7.75 -12.58
CA LEU A 166 5.72 7.47 -14.01
C LEU A 166 5.50 5.99 -14.32
N LEU A 167 6.27 5.08 -13.69
CA LEU A 167 6.18 3.66 -14.00
C LEU A 167 4.82 3.04 -13.60
N PRO A 168 4.29 3.31 -12.40
CA PRO A 168 2.93 2.91 -12.07
C PRO A 168 1.86 3.56 -12.97
N ALA A 169 2.03 4.84 -13.38
CA ALA A 169 1.10 5.50 -14.29
C ALA A 169 1.04 4.79 -15.66
N ILE A 170 2.19 4.35 -16.20
CA ILE A 170 2.22 3.54 -17.42
C ILE A 170 1.53 2.19 -17.19
N ALA A 171 1.82 1.51 -16.09
CA ALA A 171 1.24 0.21 -15.77
C ALA A 171 -0.28 0.29 -15.60
N PHE A 172 -0.78 1.29 -14.87
CA PHE A 172 -2.22 1.56 -14.76
C PHE A 172 -2.84 2.01 -16.09
N GLY A 173 -2.07 2.70 -16.92
CA GLY A 173 -2.48 3.07 -18.27
C GLY A 173 -2.77 1.85 -19.13
N VAL A 174 -1.89 0.85 -19.09
CA VAL A 174 -2.11 -0.44 -19.79
C VAL A 174 -3.32 -1.18 -19.21
N LEU A 175 -3.42 -1.28 -17.89
CA LEU A 175 -4.54 -1.94 -17.22
C LEU A 175 -5.89 -1.27 -17.57
N ASN A 176 -5.92 0.06 -17.61
CA ASN A 176 -7.14 0.80 -17.96
C ASN A 176 -7.47 0.72 -19.44
N ASP A 177 -6.47 0.67 -20.33
CA ASP A 177 -6.67 0.44 -21.77
C ASP A 177 -7.34 -0.92 -22.02
N ASP A 178 -6.87 -1.97 -21.33
CA ASP A 178 -7.47 -3.30 -21.39
C ASP A 178 -8.88 -3.34 -20.78
N ASN A 179 -9.09 -2.67 -19.64
CA ASN A 179 -10.35 -2.64 -18.92
C ASN A 179 -11.45 -1.82 -19.63
N THR A 180 -11.08 -0.80 -20.42
CA THR A 180 -12.02 0.13 -21.08
C THR A 180 -11.98 0.02 -22.60
N ASN A 181 -11.37 -1.05 -23.13
CA ASN A 181 -11.21 -1.30 -24.57
C ASN A 181 -10.68 -0.07 -25.34
N GLY A 182 -9.66 0.59 -24.77
CA GLY A 182 -8.98 1.76 -25.34
C GLY A 182 -9.57 3.12 -24.98
N GLY A 183 -10.65 3.19 -24.21
CA GLY A 183 -11.24 4.45 -23.77
C GLY A 183 -10.28 5.27 -22.92
N ILE A 184 -9.60 4.66 -21.96
CA ILE A 184 -8.59 5.30 -21.10
C ILE A 184 -7.23 4.63 -21.35
N ASN A 185 -6.44 5.24 -22.21
CA ASN A 185 -5.12 4.72 -22.62
C ASN A 185 -3.97 5.25 -21.76
N VAL A 186 -2.76 4.71 -21.96
CA VAL A 186 -1.53 5.09 -21.23
C VAL A 186 -1.28 6.59 -21.28
N ARG A 187 -1.46 7.24 -22.45
CA ARG A 187 -1.22 8.67 -22.63
C ARG A 187 -2.13 9.52 -21.75
N LYS A 188 -3.42 9.16 -21.65
CA LYS A 188 -4.39 9.83 -20.76
C LYS A 188 -3.97 9.71 -19.29
N VAL A 189 -3.52 8.52 -18.86
CA VAL A 189 -3.10 8.30 -17.46
C VAL A 189 -1.85 9.10 -17.12
N VAL A 190 -0.84 9.12 -18.00
CA VAL A 190 0.40 9.87 -17.73
C VAL A 190 0.15 11.38 -17.74
N ILE A 191 -0.72 11.89 -18.64
CA ILE A 191 -1.12 13.30 -18.65
C ILE A 191 -1.92 13.66 -17.38
N ALA A 192 -2.86 12.82 -16.99
CA ALA A 192 -3.59 13.01 -15.73
C ALA A 192 -2.62 13.07 -14.55
N GLN A 193 -1.65 12.14 -14.50
CA GLN A 193 -0.60 12.13 -13.46
C GLN A 193 0.17 13.44 -13.41
N ALA A 194 0.60 13.95 -14.56
CA ALA A 194 1.34 15.22 -14.65
C ALA A 194 0.49 16.41 -14.16
N ILE A 195 -0.73 16.55 -14.70
CA ILE A 195 -1.66 17.63 -14.32
C ILE A 195 -2.02 17.56 -12.85
N GLY A 196 -2.42 16.36 -12.38
CA GLY A 196 -2.84 16.16 -11.00
C GLY A 196 -1.73 16.43 -10.00
N GLY A 197 -0.51 15.96 -10.27
CA GLY A 197 0.64 16.20 -9.41
C GLY A 197 1.08 17.66 -9.39
N ILE A 198 1.07 18.36 -10.52
CA ILE A 198 1.35 19.81 -10.59
C ILE A 198 0.28 20.59 -9.82
N PHE A 199 -1.00 20.31 -10.09
CA PHE A 199 -2.11 20.99 -9.43
C PHE A 199 -2.06 20.79 -7.91
N TYR A 200 -1.90 19.55 -7.44
CA TYR A 200 -1.86 19.27 -6.01
C TYR A 200 -0.61 19.82 -5.34
N SER A 201 0.54 19.82 -6.00
CA SER A 201 1.76 20.42 -5.45
C SER A 201 1.62 21.93 -5.22
N LEU A 202 0.80 22.61 -6.02
CA LEU A 202 0.55 24.05 -5.87
C LEU A 202 -0.57 24.34 -4.86
N PHE A 203 -1.68 23.63 -4.92
CA PHE A 203 -2.89 23.94 -4.16
C PHE A 203 -3.17 23.03 -2.95
N GLY A 204 -2.57 21.83 -2.89
CA GLY A 204 -2.75 20.89 -1.77
C GLY A 204 -2.29 21.46 -0.44
N GLY A 205 -2.94 21.07 0.63
CA GLY A 205 -2.57 21.47 1.98
C GLY A 205 -1.29 20.81 2.48
N GLN A 206 -1.18 19.48 2.34
CA GLN A 206 -0.01 18.70 2.77
C GLN A 206 0.90 18.33 1.60
N PRO A 207 2.10 18.95 1.47
CA PRO A 207 2.99 18.75 0.32
C PRO A 207 3.60 17.35 0.24
N MET A 208 3.53 16.55 1.31
CA MET A 208 4.11 15.19 1.34
C MET A 208 3.21 14.15 0.69
N ILE A 209 1.93 14.44 0.45
CA ILE A 209 1.00 13.51 -0.19
C ILE A 209 1.26 13.49 -1.70
N ILE A 210 1.31 12.29 -2.26
CA ILE A 210 1.42 12.04 -3.70
C ILE A 210 0.09 11.51 -4.20
N LEU A 211 -0.45 12.12 -5.25
CA LEU A 211 -1.64 11.63 -5.93
C LEU A 211 -1.26 10.64 -7.02
N LEU A 212 -2.05 9.57 -7.13
CA LEU A 212 -1.90 8.56 -8.17
C LEU A 212 -3.25 7.93 -8.50
N THR A 213 -3.40 7.41 -9.70
CA THR A 213 -4.46 6.44 -10.00
C THR A 213 -4.08 5.11 -9.34
N THR A 214 -5.02 4.46 -8.66
CA THR A 214 -4.78 3.23 -7.88
C THR A 214 -5.56 2.05 -8.44
N VAL A 215 -5.23 0.82 -7.99
CA VAL A 215 -5.95 -0.39 -8.43
C VAL A 215 -7.44 -0.33 -8.14
N PRO A 216 -7.90 0.07 -6.94
CA PRO A 216 -9.34 0.18 -6.68
C PRO A 216 -10.06 1.13 -7.65
N LEU A 217 -9.41 2.23 -8.05
CA LEU A 217 -9.95 3.12 -9.08
C LEU A 217 -10.00 2.45 -10.46
N ALA A 218 -8.97 1.70 -10.84
CA ALA A 218 -8.94 0.97 -12.11
C ALA A 218 -10.05 -0.11 -12.17
N ILE A 219 -10.28 -0.82 -11.06
CA ILE A 219 -11.41 -1.75 -10.92
C ILE A 219 -12.72 -1.00 -11.09
N TYR A 220 -12.87 0.16 -10.45
CA TYR A 220 -14.10 0.95 -10.54
C TYR A 220 -14.37 1.51 -11.94
N MET A 221 -13.32 1.96 -12.64
CA MET A 221 -13.43 2.37 -14.06
C MET A 221 -13.90 1.23 -14.96
N LYS A 222 -13.43 0.01 -14.73
CA LYS A 222 -13.90 -1.21 -15.40
C LYS A 222 -15.39 -1.49 -15.13
N VAL A 223 -15.83 -1.30 -13.89
CA VAL A 223 -17.25 -1.46 -13.51
C VAL A 223 -18.12 -0.48 -14.27
N ILE A 224 -17.73 0.81 -14.32
CA ILE A 224 -18.47 1.85 -15.07
C ILE A 224 -18.52 1.50 -16.56
N TYR A 225 -17.40 1.04 -17.15
CA TYR A 225 -17.35 0.64 -18.54
C TYR A 225 -18.31 -0.52 -18.84
N LYS A 226 -18.31 -1.57 -18.02
CA LYS A 226 -19.23 -2.70 -18.18
C LYS A 226 -20.69 -2.28 -18.07
N ILE A 227 -21.04 -1.47 -17.05
CA ILE A 227 -22.41 -0.98 -16.86
C ILE A 227 -22.83 -0.08 -18.03
N SER A 228 -21.94 0.76 -18.56
CA SER A 228 -22.23 1.60 -19.73
C SER A 228 -22.55 0.74 -20.97
N GLN A 229 -21.81 -0.36 -21.16
CA GLN A 229 -22.07 -1.30 -22.26
C GLN A 229 -23.38 -2.07 -22.08
N GLU A 230 -23.68 -2.54 -20.86
CA GLU A 230 -24.94 -3.26 -20.57
C GLU A 230 -26.17 -2.36 -20.75
N LEU A 231 -26.06 -1.09 -20.40
CA LEU A 231 -27.15 -0.12 -20.52
C LEU A 231 -27.20 0.58 -21.89
N GLY A 232 -26.18 0.42 -22.73
CA GLY A 232 -26.06 1.08 -24.03
C GLY A 232 -25.86 2.60 -23.96
N TYR A 233 -25.23 3.10 -22.89
CA TYR A 233 -24.93 4.52 -22.69
C TYR A 233 -23.49 4.85 -23.13
N ASP A 234 -23.27 6.14 -23.50
CA ASP A 234 -21.92 6.59 -23.79
C ASP A 234 -21.03 6.51 -22.55
N PHE A 235 -19.89 5.85 -22.70
CA PHE A 235 -18.95 5.63 -21.59
C PHE A 235 -18.42 6.94 -21.01
N PHE A 236 -18.02 7.90 -21.86
CA PHE A 236 -17.41 9.15 -21.36
C PHE A 236 -18.44 10.05 -20.68
N ALA A 237 -19.66 10.11 -21.19
CA ALA A 237 -20.76 10.83 -20.55
C ALA A 237 -21.07 10.24 -19.17
N MET A 238 -21.18 8.92 -19.08
CA MET A 238 -21.42 8.23 -17.82
C MET A 238 -20.24 8.38 -16.84
N TYR A 239 -19.01 8.25 -17.33
CA TYR A 239 -17.79 8.42 -16.54
C TYR A 239 -17.70 9.81 -15.92
N ALA A 240 -17.91 10.87 -16.72
CA ALA A 240 -17.91 12.24 -16.25
C ALA A 240 -19.01 12.50 -15.22
N CYS A 241 -20.22 12.01 -15.47
CA CYS A 241 -21.38 12.18 -14.59
C CYS A 241 -21.13 11.49 -13.22
N VAL A 242 -20.63 10.25 -13.21
CA VAL A 242 -20.24 9.53 -11.98
C VAL A 242 -19.15 10.30 -11.22
N GLY A 243 -18.14 10.79 -11.94
CA GLY A 243 -17.08 11.61 -11.35
C GLY A 243 -17.61 12.87 -10.69
N LEU A 244 -18.49 13.63 -11.37
CA LEU A 244 -19.09 14.85 -10.82
C LEU A 244 -19.92 14.59 -9.55
N PHE A 245 -20.75 13.55 -9.54
CA PHE A 245 -21.49 13.17 -8.33
C PHE A 245 -20.54 12.75 -7.20
N CYS A 246 -19.52 11.98 -7.51
CA CYS A 246 -18.50 11.60 -6.51
C CYS A 246 -17.86 12.85 -5.89
N GLN A 247 -17.41 13.79 -6.71
CA GLN A 247 -16.76 15.01 -6.21
C GLN A 247 -17.72 15.92 -5.44
N LEU A 248 -18.99 15.98 -5.82
CA LEU A 248 -20.03 16.67 -5.06
C LEU A 248 -20.13 16.13 -3.63
N PHE A 249 -20.14 14.80 -3.46
CA PHE A 249 -20.12 14.19 -2.13
C PHE A 249 -18.83 14.49 -1.36
N LEU A 250 -17.65 14.47 -2.02
CA LEU A 250 -16.39 14.80 -1.36
C LEU A 250 -16.32 16.26 -0.88
N VAL A 251 -16.84 17.20 -1.68
CA VAL A 251 -16.99 18.60 -1.25
C VAL A 251 -17.91 18.70 -0.03
N LEU A 252 -19.02 17.95 -0.03
CA LEU A 252 -19.92 17.90 1.12
C LEU A 252 -19.23 17.32 2.36
N TYR A 253 -18.46 16.25 2.23
CA TYR A 253 -17.70 15.64 3.33
C TYR A 253 -16.64 16.60 3.89
N SER A 254 -15.94 17.33 3.02
CA SER A 254 -14.97 18.35 3.43
C SER A 254 -15.66 19.53 4.12
N ALA A 255 -16.81 19.99 3.62
CA ALA A 255 -17.58 21.10 4.18
C ALA A 255 -18.17 20.79 5.57
N THR A 256 -18.58 19.54 5.80
CA THR A 256 -19.16 19.07 7.07
C THR A 256 -18.12 18.53 8.07
N GLU A 257 -16.81 18.67 7.79
CA GLU A 257 -15.72 18.15 8.61
C GLU A 257 -15.77 16.61 8.85
N LEU A 258 -16.40 15.88 7.94
CA LEU A 258 -16.54 14.43 8.08
C LEU A 258 -15.17 13.71 8.13
N CYS A 259 -14.11 14.36 7.63
CA CYS A 259 -12.73 13.85 7.76
C CYS A 259 -12.32 13.60 9.22
N SER A 260 -12.95 14.27 10.19
CA SER A 260 -12.74 14.01 11.62
C SER A 260 -13.17 12.61 12.04
N LEU A 261 -14.08 11.95 11.28
CA LEU A 261 -14.47 10.55 11.49
C LEU A 261 -13.29 9.59 11.32
N MET A 262 -12.30 9.96 10.53
CA MET A 262 -11.07 9.15 10.36
C MET A 262 -10.19 9.13 11.60
N LYS A 263 -10.43 9.98 12.62
CA LYS A 263 -9.82 9.82 13.94
C LYS A 263 -10.27 8.54 14.63
N LEU A 264 -11.43 7.99 14.22
CA LEU A 264 -11.94 6.70 14.66
C LEU A 264 -11.38 5.54 13.84
N ALA A 265 -10.78 5.81 12.68
CA ALA A 265 -10.12 4.76 11.89
C ALA A 265 -8.92 4.22 12.67
N THR A 266 -8.91 2.92 12.87
CA THR A 266 -7.86 2.21 13.58
C THR A 266 -6.87 1.63 12.59
N ARG A 267 -5.71 1.23 13.07
CA ARG A 267 -4.68 0.55 12.29
C ARG A 267 -5.20 -0.68 11.56
N SER A 268 -6.15 -1.39 12.16
CA SER A 268 -6.83 -2.55 11.58
C SER A 268 -7.45 -2.25 10.20
N ALA A 269 -8.10 -1.10 10.04
CA ALA A 269 -8.71 -0.73 8.76
C ALA A 269 -7.63 -0.42 7.70
N GLU A 270 -6.55 0.26 8.09
CA GLU A 270 -5.42 0.57 7.21
C GLU A 270 -4.72 -0.72 6.72
N GLU A 271 -4.47 -1.67 7.63
CA GLU A 271 -3.84 -2.95 7.33
C GLU A 271 -4.68 -3.82 6.40
N MET A 272 -5.98 -3.92 6.68
CA MET A 272 -6.91 -4.69 5.86
C MET A 272 -7.05 -4.13 4.46
N PHE A 273 -7.12 -2.79 4.32
CA PHE A 273 -7.21 -2.14 3.03
C PHE A 273 -5.90 -2.28 2.22
N SER A 274 -4.75 -2.14 2.87
CA SER A 274 -3.44 -2.37 2.25
C SER A 274 -3.29 -3.83 1.76
N LEU A 275 -3.78 -4.79 2.53
CA LEU A 275 -3.77 -6.21 2.14
C LEU A 275 -4.73 -6.48 0.97
N PHE A 276 -5.90 -5.84 0.94
CA PHE A 276 -6.83 -5.90 -0.20
C PHE A 276 -6.17 -5.38 -1.49
N ILE A 277 -5.47 -4.25 -1.43
CA ILE A 277 -4.72 -3.70 -2.58
C ILE A 277 -3.65 -4.68 -3.06
N ALA A 278 -2.89 -5.30 -2.14
CA ALA A 278 -1.88 -6.29 -2.49
C ALA A 278 -2.48 -7.53 -3.19
N ILE A 279 -3.64 -7.99 -2.71
CA ILE A 279 -4.39 -9.09 -3.35
C ILE A 279 -4.86 -8.64 -4.74
N ALA A 280 -5.37 -7.42 -4.90
CA ALA A 280 -5.85 -6.90 -6.17
C ALA A 280 -4.73 -6.85 -7.23
N PHE A 281 -3.55 -6.36 -6.88
CA PHE A 281 -2.37 -6.39 -7.76
C PHE A 281 -1.98 -7.83 -8.16
N THR A 282 -2.02 -8.74 -7.20
CA THR A 282 -1.69 -10.15 -7.45
C THR A 282 -2.71 -10.79 -8.39
N VAL A 283 -4.01 -10.57 -8.16
CA VAL A 283 -5.10 -11.09 -8.98
C VAL A 283 -5.00 -10.59 -10.42
N GLU A 284 -4.74 -9.28 -10.64
CA GLU A 284 -4.58 -8.72 -11.98
C GLU A 284 -3.35 -9.31 -12.70
N SER A 285 -2.23 -9.47 -12.00
CA SER A 285 -1.04 -10.10 -12.59
C SER A 285 -1.27 -11.58 -12.95
N VAL A 286 -1.95 -12.34 -12.09
CA VAL A 286 -2.30 -13.75 -12.35
C VAL A 286 -3.30 -13.86 -13.49
N ARG A 287 -4.29 -12.97 -13.56
CA ARG A 287 -5.26 -12.92 -14.67
C ARG A 287 -4.57 -12.66 -16.01
N ALA A 288 -3.60 -11.74 -16.04
CA ALA A 288 -2.82 -11.47 -17.26
C ALA A 288 -2.05 -12.71 -17.74
N VAL A 289 -1.36 -13.40 -16.81
CA VAL A 289 -0.67 -14.67 -17.13
C VAL A 289 -1.65 -15.72 -17.64
N HIS A 290 -2.79 -15.89 -16.95
CA HIS A 290 -3.81 -16.85 -17.33
C HIS A 290 -4.32 -16.60 -18.77
N ASN A 291 -4.64 -15.33 -19.09
CA ASN A 291 -5.14 -14.96 -20.42
C ASN A 291 -4.12 -15.25 -21.52
N ILE A 292 -2.83 -14.98 -21.28
CA ILE A 292 -1.77 -15.29 -22.25
C ILE A 292 -1.58 -16.79 -22.39
N PHE A 293 -1.65 -17.53 -21.27
CA PHE A 293 -1.53 -18.98 -21.28
C PHE A 293 -2.69 -19.61 -22.06
N MET A 294 -3.93 -19.18 -21.81
CA MET A 294 -5.11 -19.67 -22.55
C MET A 294 -5.00 -19.38 -24.05
N ARG A 295 -4.55 -18.17 -24.42
CA ARG A 295 -4.38 -17.78 -25.82
C ARG A 295 -3.31 -18.60 -26.55
N ASN A 296 -2.17 -18.89 -25.91
CA ASN A 296 -1.01 -19.49 -26.57
C ASN A 296 -0.89 -21.02 -26.37
N TYR A 297 -1.59 -21.61 -25.41
CA TYR A 297 -1.55 -23.04 -25.12
C TYR A 297 -2.87 -23.76 -25.36
N ASN A 298 -4.01 -23.23 -24.87
CA ASN A 298 -5.27 -23.95 -24.90
C ASN A 298 -6.12 -23.66 -26.16
N SER A 299 -5.97 -22.48 -26.75
CA SER A 299 -6.69 -22.11 -27.98
C SER A 299 -5.96 -22.56 -29.24
N CYS A 300 -4.92 -23.33 -29.10
CA CYS A 300 -4.13 -23.84 -30.23
C CYS A 300 -4.82 -25.07 -30.83
N PRO A 301 -5.19 -25.07 -32.10
CA PRO A 301 -5.53 -26.32 -32.79
C PRO A 301 -4.31 -27.25 -32.70
N GLU A 302 -4.56 -28.52 -32.37
CA GLU A 302 -3.48 -29.51 -32.37
C GLU A 302 -2.74 -29.42 -33.71
N ALA A 303 -1.39 -29.49 -33.67
CA ALA A 303 -0.56 -29.37 -34.86
C ALA A 303 -0.98 -30.35 -35.97
N ASP A 304 -1.57 -31.47 -35.59
CA ASP A 304 -2.11 -32.47 -36.50
C ASP A 304 -3.35 -32.03 -37.26
N THR A 305 -4.26 -31.24 -36.62
CA THR A 305 -5.43 -30.68 -37.30
C THR A 305 -5.05 -29.55 -38.25
N ALA A 306 -4.09 -28.70 -37.87
CA ALA A 306 -3.54 -27.69 -38.77
C ALA A 306 -2.80 -28.32 -39.93
N LEU A 307 -2.02 -29.40 -39.71
CA LEU A 307 -1.33 -30.13 -40.75
C LEU A 307 -2.28 -30.89 -41.71
N GLN A 308 -3.38 -31.45 -41.18
CA GLN A 308 -4.45 -32.03 -41.97
C GLN A 308 -5.20 -30.99 -42.81
N SER A 309 -5.48 -29.82 -42.26
CA SER A 309 -6.11 -28.72 -43.00
C SER A 309 -5.20 -28.17 -44.08
N ILE A 310 -3.90 -28.08 -43.85
CA ILE A 310 -2.89 -27.69 -44.84
C ILE A 310 -2.72 -28.80 -45.91
N LYS A 311 -2.70 -30.08 -45.54
CA LYS A 311 -2.64 -31.19 -46.51
C LYS A 311 -3.92 -31.25 -47.36
N GLY A 312 -5.11 -31.10 -46.76
CA GLY A 312 -6.37 -31.05 -47.48
C GLY A 312 -6.46 -29.85 -48.44
N ALA A 313 -5.93 -28.69 -48.03
CA ALA A 313 -5.83 -27.52 -48.92
C ALA A 313 -4.81 -27.71 -50.05
N LEU A 314 -3.69 -28.35 -49.77
CA LEU A 314 -2.65 -28.67 -50.78
C LEU A 314 -3.17 -29.67 -51.81
N ASP A 315 -3.93 -30.68 -51.40
CA ASP A 315 -4.56 -31.66 -52.29
C ASP A 315 -5.69 -31.01 -53.12
N ALA A 316 -6.41 -30.03 -52.57
CA ALA A 316 -7.39 -29.25 -53.32
C ALA A 316 -6.75 -28.32 -54.35
N VAL A 317 -5.57 -27.76 -54.06
CA VAL A 317 -4.79 -26.92 -55.00
C VAL A 317 -4.25 -27.76 -56.17
N LYS A 318 -3.89 -29.03 -55.91
CA LYS A 318 -3.39 -29.95 -56.94
C LYS A 318 -4.45 -30.32 -57.97
N ASN A 319 -5.73 -30.18 -57.60
CA ASN A 319 -6.88 -30.63 -58.43
C ASN A 319 -7.66 -29.47 -59.10
N ASN A 320 -7.34 -28.21 -58.90
CA ASN A 320 -8.10 -27.06 -59.46
C ASN A 320 -7.20 -25.89 -59.92
N SER A 321 -7.51 -25.35 -61.10
CA SER A 321 -6.83 -24.23 -61.76
C SER A 321 -7.01 -22.85 -61.09
N ALA A 322 -7.61 -22.77 -59.87
CA ALA A 322 -7.86 -21.56 -59.12
C ALA A 322 -6.84 -21.29 -58.01
N GLY A 323 -5.56 -21.58 -58.29
CA GLY A 323 -4.45 -21.61 -57.32
C GLY A 323 -4.19 -20.29 -56.56
N ASN A 324 -4.50 -19.12 -57.14
CA ASN A 324 -4.15 -17.86 -56.52
C ASN A 324 -5.05 -17.42 -55.32
N GLN A 325 -6.31 -17.78 -55.35
CA GLN A 325 -7.23 -17.48 -54.22
C GLN A 325 -7.01 -18.42 -53.03
N ILE A 326 -6.64 -19.67 -53.32
CA ILE A 326 -6.34 -20.67 -52.29
C ILE A 326 -4.99 -20.39 -51.63
N ILE A 327 -4.00 -19.92 -52.39
CA ILE A 327 -2.70 -19.45 -51.83
C ILE A 327 -2.90 -18.22 -50.93
N GLN A 328 -3.77 -17.27 -51.28
CA GLN A 328 -4.09 -16.14 -50.41
C GLN A 328 -4.82 -16.59 -49.13
N ASN A 329 -5.74 -17.54 -49.20
CA ASN A 329 -6.41 -18.09 -48.03
C ASN A 329 -5.46 -18.94 -47.15
N ILE A 330 -4.52 -19.69 -47.76
CA ILE A 330 -3.47 -20.40 -47.00
C ILE A 330 -2.48 -19.43 -46.37
N THR A 331 -2.13 -18.35 -47.06
CA THR A 331 -1.25 -17.31 -46.51
C THR A 331 -1.94 -16.56 -45.37
N GLN A 332 -3.28 -16.36 -45.38
CA GLN A 332 -4.03 -15.85 -44.24
C GLN A 332 -4.15 -16.84 -43.07
N LEU A 333 -4.23 -18.15 -43.35
CA LEU A 333 -4.22 -19.21 -42.33
C LEU A 333 -2.82 -19.47 -41.73
N VAL A 334 -1.76 -19.15 -42.45
CA VAL A 334 -0.35 -19.25 -42.02
C VAL A 334 0.23 -17.90 -41.64
N THR A 335 -0.63 -16.85 -41.48
CA THR A 335 -0.15 -15.59 -40.87
C THR A 335 0.42 -15.88 -39.48
N PRO A 336 1.50 -15.16 -39.07
CA PRO A 336 2.16 -15.35 -37.76
C PRO A 336 1.23 -15.27 -36.57
N GLU A 337 0.02 -14.72 -36.73
CA GLU A 337 -1.02 -14.62 -35.70
C GLU A 337 -1.75 -15.95 -35.42
N GLY A 338 -1.69 -16.91 -36.31
CA GLY A 338 -2.31 -18.25 -36.15
C GLY A 338 -1.39 -19.33 -35.56
N LEU A 339 -0.07 -19.07 -35.43
CA LEU A 339 0.85 -20.03 -34.82
C LEU A 339 0.87 -19.89 -33.32
N CYS A 340 0.59 -20.96 -32.61
CA CYS A 340 0.76 -21.06 -31.16
C CYS A 340 2.20 -20.84 -30.77
N ARG A 341 2.46 -19.69 -30.11
CA ARG A 341 3.81 -19.31 -29.71
C ARG A 341 3.98 -19.53 -28.21
N ARG A 342 4.35 -20.75 -27.85
CA ARG A 342 4.64 -21.13 -26.46
C ARG A 342 5.85 -20.37 -25.90
N ASP A 343 6.81 -20.01 -26.76
CA ASP A 343 7.98 -19.17 -26.45
C ASP A 343 7.59 -17.80 -25.89
N THR A 344 6.58 -17.15 -26.47
CA THR A 344 6.06 -15.87 -25.99
C THR A 344 5.55 -15.96 -24.55
N THR A 345 4.82 -17.04 -24.20
CA THR A 345 4.29 -17.23 -22.85
C THR A 345 5.41 -17.47 -21.84
N ILE A 346 6.41 -18.27 -22.18
CA ILE A 346 7.56 -18.53 -21.31
C ILE A 346 8.36 -17.25 -21.10
N LEU A 347 8.61 -16.49 -22.18
CA LEU A 347 9.28 -15.19 -22.08
C LEU A 347 8.49 -14.20 -21.23
N TYR A 348 7.15 -14.19 -21.36
CA TYR A 348 6.29 -13.35 -20.55
C TYR A 348 6.47 -13.63 -19.04
N MET A 349 6.43 -14.91 -18.66
CA MET A 349 6.65 -15.33 -17.27
C MET A 349 8.08 -15.01 -16.80
N LEU A 350 9.09 -15.24 -17.65
CA LEU A 350 10.48 -14.93 -17.34
C LEU A 350 10.66 -13.42 -17.03
N LEU A 351 10.13 -12.55 -17.89
CA LEU A 351 10.24 -11.11 -17.72
C LEU A 351 9.44 -10.61 -16.49
N MET A 352 8.26 -11.16 -16.26
CA MET A 352 7.43 -10.81 -15.11
C MET A 352 8.09 -11.21 -13.78
N PHE A 353 8.45 -12.49 -13.63
CA PHE A 353 9.11 -12.96 -12.41
C PHE A 353 10.54 -12.44 -12.27
N GLY A 354 11.24 -12.21 -13.38
CA GLY A 354 12.56 -11.58 -13.39
C GLY A 354 12.50 -10.15 -12.86
N THR A 355 11.50 -9.36 -13.26
CA THR A 355 11.28 -8.00 -12.72
C THR A 355 10.99 -8.04 -11.23
N LEU A 356 10.11 -8.94 -10.80
CA LEU A 356 9.79 -9.16 -9.40
C LEU A 356 11.04 -9.54 -8.59
N TRP A 357 11.75 -10.57 -9.02
CA TRP A 357 12.93 -11.08 -8.33
C TRP A 357 14.03 -10.02 -8.21
N LEU A 358 14.35 -9.37 -9.33
CA LEU A 358 15.40 -8.35 -9.36
C LEU A 358 15.02 -7.14 -8.50
N GLY A 359 13.77 -6.69 -8.59
CA GLY A 359 13.26 -5.60 -7.75
C GLY A 359 13.33 -5.93 -6.26
N LEU A 360 12.87 -7.10 -5.84
CA LEU A 360 12.94 -7.53 -4.44
C LEU A 360 14.38 -7.77 -3.97
N PHE A 361 15.25 -8.30 -4.81
CA PHE A 361 16.66 -8.49 -4.51
C PHE A 361 17.34 -7.14 -4.21
N LEU A 362 17.18 -6.16 -5.10
CA LEU A 362 17.73 -4.82 -4.92
C LEU A 362 17.12 -4.10 -3.69
N TYR A 363 15.82 -4.19 -3.49
CA TYR A 363 15.13 -3.61 -2.33
C TYR A 363 15.61 -4.21 -1.00
N ASN A 364 15.72 -5.54 -0.92
CA ASN A 364 16.19 -6.23 0.29
C ASN A 364 17.70 -6.11 0.51
N PHE A 365 18.44 -5.62 -0.49
CA PHE A 365 19.88 -5.40 -0.35
C PHE A 365 20.21 -4.43 0.80
N ARG A 366 19.26 -3.56 1.17
CA ARG A 366 19.35 -2.68 2.35
C ARG A 366 19.60 -3.46 3.65
N LYS A 367 19.10 -4.70 3.75
CA LYS A 367 19.26 -5.55 4.95
C LYS A 367 20.57 -6.33 4.98
N THR A 368 21.38 -6.28 3.94
CA THR A 368 22.63 -7.01 3.83
C THR A 368 23.79 -6.23 4.48
N PRO A 369 24.87 -6.90 4.92
CA PRO A 369 26.05 -6.25 5.49
C PRO A 369 26.97 -5.62 4.43
N TYR A 370 26.74 -5.87 3.14
CA TYR A 370 27.61 -5.43 2.04
C TYR A 370 27.38 -3.96 1.69
N LEU A 371 28.39 -3.29 1.21
CA LEU A 371 28.40 -1.85 0.85
C LEU A 371 28.19 -0.90 2.05
N THR A 372 28.43 0.38 1.81
CA THR A 372 28.14 1.42 2.80
C THR A 372 26.63 1.65 2.92
N ARG A 373 26.14 2.11 4.07
CA ARG A 373 24.72 2.37 4.31
C ARG A 373 24.09 3.24 3.23
N SER A 374 24.74 4.35 2.88
CA SER A 374 24.22 5.28 1.87
C SER A 374 24.06 4.63 0.48
N ARG A 375 24.99 3.75 0.09
CA ARG A 375 24.92 3.02 -1.18
C ARG A 375 23.81 1.96 -1.17
N ARG A 376 23.59 1.29 -0.03
CA ARG A 376 22.49 0.33 0.12
C ARG A 376 21.13 1.00 0.06
N GLU A 377 20.99 2.16 0.71
CA GLU A 377 19.76 2.97 0.65
C GLU A 377 19.51 3.44 -0.79
N TRP A 378 20.53 3.99 -1.45
CA TRP A 378 20.44 4.37 -2.86
C TRP A 378 20.01 3.21 -3.76
N LEU A 379 20.59 2.03 -3.59
CA LEU A 379 20.27 0.83 -4.37
C LEU A 379 18.82 0.38 -4.14
N ALA A 380 18.33 0.47 -2.92
CA ALA A 380 16.94 0.13 -2.58
C ALA A 380 15.93 1.15 -3.11
N ASP A 381 16.27 2.44 -3.11
CA ASP A 381 15.40 3.51 -3.63
C ASP A 381 15.23 3.40 -5.16
N TYR A 382 16.28 3.00 -5.86
CA TYR A 382 16.25 2.81 -7.32
C TYR A 382 15.98 1.36 -7.75
N ALA A 383 15.60 0.47 -6.81
CA ALA A 383 15.34 -0.95 -7.11
C ALA A 383 14.28 -1.14 -8.21
N LEU A 384 13.18 -0.37 -8.10
CA LEU A 384 12.07 -0.43 -9.05
C LEU A 384 12.47 0.03 -10.46
N PRO A 385 13.00 1.26 -10.66
CA PRO A 385 13.45 1.72 -11.96
C PRO A 385 14.50 0.80 -12.59
N ALA A 386 15.48 0.37 -11.80
CA ALA A 386 16.55 -0.50 -12.27
C ALA A 386 16.01 -1.86 -12.77
N SER A 387 15.11 -2.49 -12.01
CA SER A 387 14.52 -3.78 -12.42
C SER A 387 13.70 -3.65 -13.70
N VAL A 388 12.89 -2.60 -13.83
CA VAL A 388 12.10 -2.35 -15.04
C VAL A 388 13.00 -2.08 -16.24
N LEU A 389 14.02 -1.24 -16.11
CA LEU A 389 14.94 -0.94 -17.22
C LEU A 389 15.75 -2.16 -17.68
N ILE A 390 16.31 -2.92 -16.74
CA ILE A 390 17.12 -4.10 -17.04
C ILE A 390 16.25 -5.17 -17.72
N MET A 391 15.07 -5.46 -17.18
CA MET A 391 14.20 -6.49 -17.76
C MET A 391 13.55 -6.05 -19.07
N SER A 392 13.28 -4.75 -19.24
CA SER A 392 12.83 -4.22 -20.54
C SER A 392 13.92 -4.28 -21.59
N PHE A 393 15.16 -3.98 -21.23
CA PHE A 393 16.32 -4.16 -22.11
C PHE A 393 16.50 -5.65 -22.48
N THR A 394 16.43 -6.54 -21.50
CA THR A 394 16.50 -7.99 -21.73
C THR A 394 15.41 -8.44 -22.70
N GLY A 395 14.17 -8.07 -22.45
CA GLY A 395 13.06 -8.44 -23.33
C GLY A 395 13.14 -7.83 -24.72
N SER A 396 13.48 -6.55 -24.85
CA SER A 396 13.39 -5.82 -26.12
C SER A 396 14.64 -5.92 -26.98
N TYR A 397 15.79 -6.19 -26.38
CA TYR A 397 17.08 -6.30 -27.10
C TYR A 397 17.57 -7.74 -27.19
N LEU A 398 17.74 -8.45 -26.05
CA LEU A 398 18.28 -9.81 -26.05
C LEU A 398 17.31 -10.83 -26.68
N PHE A 399 16.00 -10.66 -26.46
CA PHE A 399 14.96 -11.50 -27.04
C PHE A 399 14.12 -10.73 -28.08
N ALA A 400 14.83 -9.99 -28.97
CA ALA A 400 14.17 -9.18 -30.00
C ALA A 400 13.33 -10.05 -30.97
N ASP A 401 13.79 -11.24 -31.26
CA ASP A 401 13.20 -12.17 -32.24
C ASP A 401 11.86 -12.76 -31.76
N ILE A 402 11.62 -12.80 -30.44
CA ILE A 402 10.38 -13.32 -29.89
C ILE A 402 9.34 -12.19 -29.83
N PRO A 403 8.18 -12.35 -30.48
CA PRO A 403 7.11 -11.38 -30.38
C PRO A 403 6.60 -11.32 -28.93
N LYS A 404 6.36 -10.10 -28.47
CA LYS A 404 5.90 -9.82 -27.11
C LYS A 404 4.80 -8.80 -27.13
N ASP A 405 3.91 -8.90 -26.17
CA ASP A 405 2.87 -7.90 -26.00
C ASP A 405 3.49 -6.60 -25.54
N ARG A 406 3.29 -5.56 -26.32
CA ARG A 406 3.65 -4.18 -26.00
C ARG A 406 2.35 -3.39 -25.86
N PHE A 407 2.33 -2.37 -25.04
CA PHE A 407 1.14 -1.52 -24.97
C PHE A 407 0.92 -0.82 -26.31
N LYS A 408 -0.34 -0.80 -26.76
CA LYS A 408 -0.73 -0.18 -28.02
C LYS A 408 -0.95 1.31 -27.77
N MET A 409 -0.29 2.14 -28.58
CA MET A 409 -0.62 3.55 -28.62
C MET A 409 -1.77 3.75 -29.63
N ARG A 410 -2.91 4.18 -29.14
CA ARG A 410 -4.07 4.52 -29.99
C ARG A 410 -4.07 6.02 -30.23
N ASP A 411 -3.43 6.45 -31.29
CA ASP A 411 -3.35 7.89 -31.66
C ASP A 411 -4.68 8.44 -32.16
N GLU A 412 -5.65 7.57 -32.48
CA GLU A 412 -6.97 7.93 -32.97
C GLU A 412 -7.90 8.50 -31.88
N VAL A 413 -7.62 8.22 -30.58
CA VAL A 413 -8.45 8.70 -29.46
C VAL A 413 -7.90 10.05 -28.97
N PRO A 414 -8.72 11.12 -28.96
CA PRO A 414 -8.27 12.42 -28.46
C PRO A 414 -7.87 12.31 -26.98
N VAL A 415 -6.75 12.94 -26.65
CA VAL A 415 -6.17 12.86 -25.28
C VAL A 415 -7.10 13.52 -24.26
N MET A 416 -7.70 14.63 -24.63
CA MET A 416 -8.68 15.36 -23.83
C MET A 416 -9.95 15.51 -24.66
N GLN A 417 -11.05 15.03 -24.12
CA GLN A 417 -12.35 15.12 -24.74
C GLN A 417 -13.36 15.62 -23.69
N VAL A 418 -13.97 16.75 -23.94
CA VAL A 418 -15.03 17.23 -23.08
C VAL A 418 -16.22 16.29 -23.21
N ALA A 419 -16.62 15.70 -22.09
CA ALA A 419 -17.72 14.74 -22.07
C ALA A 419 -19.08 15.45 -22.26
N ASP A 420 -19.91 14.93 -23.14
CA ASP A 420 -21.31 15.39 -23.29
C ASP A 420 -22.22 14.72 -22.28
N ILE A 421 -22.29 15.32 -21.07
CA ILE A 421 -23.08 14.80 -19.96
C ILE A 421 -24.58 14.81 -20.29
N PHE A 422 -25.03 15.75 -21.13
CA PHE A 422 -26.45 15.93 -21.44
C PHE A 422 -27.00 14.86 -22.41
N SER A 423 -26.13 14.03 -22.98
CA SER A 423 -26.56 12.90 -23.82
C SER A 423 -27.21 11.74 -23.03
N LEU A 424 -27.07 11.75 -21.68
CA LEU A 424 -27.60 10.69 -20.83
C LEU A 424 -29.11 10.81 -20.59
N PRO A 425 -29.85 9.68 -20.60
CA PRO A 425 -31.24 9.67 -20.19
C PRO A 425 -31.42 9.89 -18.68
N PRO A 426 -32.60 10.27 -18.17
CA PRO A 426 -32.85 10.48 -16.75
C PRO A 426 -32.53 9.28 -15.88
N THR A 427 -32.75 8.05 -16.34
CA THR A 427 -32.34 6.81 -15.66
C THR A 427 -30.85 6.68 -15.54
N GLY A 428 -30.10 7.15 -16.53
CA GLY A 428 -28.63 7.20 -16.51
C GLY A 428 -28.09 8.07 -15.37
N TYR A 429 -28.68 9.26 -15.16
CA TYR A 429 -28.26 10.12 -14.03
C TYR A 429 -28.49 9.47 -12.67
N PHE A 430 -29.56 8.70 -12.49
CA PHE A 430 -29.81 7.97 -11.24
C PHE A 430 -28.76 6.88 -11.00
N VAL A 431 -28.40 6.12 -12.03
CA VAL A 431 -27.31 5.13 -11.95
C VAL A 431 -25.98 5.81 -11.65
N CYS A 432 -25.67 6.93 -12.31
CA CYS A 432 -24.47 7.72 -12.05
C CYS A 432 -24.42 8.27 -10.62
N LEU A 433 -25.56 8.68 -10.05
CA LEU A 433 -25.65 9.12 -8.66
C LEU A 433 -25.27 7.99 -7.68
N LEU A 434 -25.83 6.79 -7.87
CA LEU A 434 -25.51 5.64 -7.02
C LEU A 434 -24.03 5.21 -7.12
N LEU A 435 -23.50 5.16 -8.34
CA LEU A 435 -22.10 4.88 -8.59
C LEU A 435 -21.20 5.96 -8.00
N GLY A 436 -21.50 7.24 -8.20
CA GLY A 436 -20.76 8.36 -7.63
C GLY A 436 -20.77 8.37 -6.11
N PHE A 437 -21.92 8.03 -5.50
CA PHE A 437 -22.02 7.89 -4.06
C PHE A 437 -21.12 6.77 -3.52
N SER A 438 -21.16 5.59 -4.13
CA SER A 438 -20.26 4.48 -3.74
C SER A 438 -18.80 4.83 -3.94
N LEU A 439 -18.44 5.43 -5.08
CA LEU A 439 -17.08 5.85 -5.38
C LEU A 439 -16.55 6.89 -4.38
N SER A 440 -17.42 7.77 -3.86
CA SER A 440 -17.03 8.79 -2.89
C SER A 440 -16.48 8.20 -1.59
N PHE A 441 -16.95 7.03 -1.16
CA PHE A 441 -16.39 6.34 0.02
C PHE A 441 -14.98 5.82 -0.26
N LEU A 442 -14.69 5.34 -1.46
CA LEU A 442 -13.35 4.92 -1.83
C LEU A 442 -12.37 6.10 -1.74
N PHE A 443 -12.71 7.21 -2.38
CA PHE A 443 -11.90 8.42 -2.32
C PHE A 443 -11.70 8.92 -0.89
N PHE A 444 -12.77 8.92 -0.11
CA PHE A 444 -12.76 9.36 1.27
C PHE A 444 -11.81 8.52 2.13
N ILE A 445 -11.88 7.20 2.00
CA ILE A 445 -11.03 6.27 2.76
C ILE A 445 -9.57 6.42 2.34
N ASP A 446 -9.27 6.30 1.06
CA ASP A 446 -7.90 6.32 0.54
C ASP A 446 -7.18 7.63 0.82
N GLN A 447 -7.84 8.75 0.54
CA GLN A 447 -7.28 10.08 0.76
C GLN A 447 -7.00 10.32 2.26
N ASN A 448 -7.95 9.98 3.12
CA ASN A 448 -7.80 10.23 4.55
C ASN A 448 -6.86 9.25 5.24
N ILE A 449 -6.81 7.98 4.84
CA ILE A 449 -5.80 7.03 5.35
C ILE A 449 -4.41 7.51 4.98
N THR A 450 -4.19 7.89 3.72
CA THR A 450 -2.90 8.43 3.27
C THR A 450 -2.51 9.67 4.06
N SER A 451 -3.45 10.61 4.25
CA SER A 451 -3.24 11.80 5.08
C SER A 451 -2.92 11.45 6.53
N ALA A 452 -3.61 10.47 7.13
CA ALA A 452 -3.38 10.04 8.51
C ALA A 452 -1.99 9.43 8.71
N ILE A 453 -1.52 8.60 7.77
CA ILE A 453 -0.19 7.99 7.83
C ILE A 453 0.91 9.05 7.67
N VAL A 454 0.76 9.97 6.74
CA VAL A 454 1.72 11.07 6.54
C VAL A 454 1.78 11.97 7.78
N ASN A 455 0.63 12.34 8.34
CA ASN A 455 0.53 13.23 9.50
C ASN A 455 0.70 12.53 10.86
N ASN A 456 1.16 11.27 10.89
CA ASN A 456 1.45 10.58 12.13
C ASN A 456 2.48 11.35 12.96
N SER A 457 2.28 11.43 14.28
CA SER A 457 3.16 12.15 15.21
C SER A 457 4.62 11.68 15.19
N GLN A 458 4.87 10.42 14.81
CA GLN A 458 6.22 9.86 14.64
C GLN A 458 6.99 10.53 13.49
N ASN A 459 6.31 11.08 12.50
CA ASN A 459 6.92 11.77 11.37
C ASN A 459 7.40 13.19 11.69
N LYS A 460 7.05 13.72 12.87
CA LYS A 460 7.47 15.05 13.37
C LYS A 460 7.26 16.20 12.39
N LEU A 461 6.14 16.18 11.64
CA LEU A 461 5.74 17.28 10.79
C LEU A 461 5.39 18.52 11.62
N LYS A 462 5.76 19.71 11.15
CA LYS A 462 5.67 20.97 11.91
C LYS A 462 4.50 21.85 11.48
N LYS A 463 4.03 21.70 10.24
CA LYS A 463 3.10 22.67 9.61
C LYS A 463 1.61 22.33 9.80
N GLY A 464 1.32 21.27 10.56
CA GLY A 464 -0.05 20.88 10.96
C GLY A 464 -0.79 20.06 9.90
N GLN A 465 -1.90 19.45 10.33
CA GLN A 465 -2.74 18.56 9.49
C GLN A 465 -3.74 19.39 8.68
N THR A 466 -4.05 18.94 7.44
CA THR A 466 -4.92 19.63 6.48
C THR A 466 -5.88 18.67 5.77
N GLN A 467 -6.51 17.75 6.52
CA GLN A 467 -7.31 16.67 5.96
C GLN A 467 -8.51 17.15 5.14
N ASN A 468 -9.25 18.16 5.65
CA ASN A 468 -10.41 18.70 4.95
C ASN A 468 -10.00 19.51 3.71
N LEU A 469 -8.92 20.29 3.81
CA LEU A 469 -8.37 21.04 2.68
C LEU A 469 -7.85 20.11 1.58
N ASP A 470 -7.13 19.06 1.96
CA ASP A 470 -6.60 18.09 1.00
C ASP A 470 -7.72 17.36 0.25
N LEU A 471 -8.77 16.93 0.95
CA LEU A 471 -9.93 16.30 0.34
C LEU A 471 -10.66 17.25 -0.62
N PHE A 472 -10.82 18.52 -0.22
CA PHE A 472 -11.44 19.56 -1.06
C PHE A 472 -10.64 19.82 -2.34
N VAL A 473 -9.32 19.95 -2.23
CA VAL A 473 -8.44 20.18 -3.39
C VAL A 473 -8.46 18.99 -4.35
N VAL A 474 -8.46 17.75 -3.81
CA VAL A 474 -8.59 16.52 -4.60
C VAL A 474 -9.95 16.49 -5.32
N ALA A 475 -11.03 16.91 -4.66
CA ALA A 475 -12.35 16.98 -5.30
C ALA A 475 -12.35 17.97 -6.48
N ILE A 476 -11.82 19.18 -6.31
CA ILE A 476 -11.74 20.17 -7.39
C ILE A 476 -10.91 19.67 -8.57
N LEU A 477 -9.75 19.05 -8.30
CA LEU A 477 -8.91 18.45 -9.33
C LEU A 477 -9.70 17.42 -10.15
N ASN A 478 -10.37 16.50 -9.45
CA ASN A 478 -11.08 15.40 -10.12
C ASN A 478 -12.36 15.84 -10.85
N ILE A 479 -12.94 17.00 -10.51
CA ILE A 479 -13.98 17.64 -11.35
C ILE A 479 -13.41 17.92 -12.75
N GLY A 480 -12.23 18.56 -12.80
CA GLY A 480 -11.55 18.85 -14.06
C GLY A 480 -11.18 17.58 -14.84
N LEU A 481 -10.62 16.58 -14.15
CA LEU A 481 -10.26 15.31 -14.79
C LEU A 481 -11.48 14.56 -15.32
N SER A 482 -12.60 14.56 -14.59
CA SER A 482 -13.86 13.94 -15.02
C SER A 482 -14.39 14.58 -16.32
N MET A 483 -14.41 15.91 -16.38
CA MET A 483 -14.90 16.65 -17.55
C MET A 483 -14.03 16.44 -18.80
N LEU A 484 -12.73 16.23 -18.62
CA LEU A 484 -11.78 16.01 -19.71
C LEU A 484 -11.63 14.53 -20.11
N GLY A 485 -12.38 13.62 -19.50
CA GLY A 485 -12.27 12.17 -19.75
C GLY A 485 -10.90 11.60 -19.35
N LEU A 486 -10.26 12.19 -18.34
CA LEU A 486 -8.98 11.76 -17.79
C LEU A 486 -9.19 10.92 -16.52
N PRO A 487 -8.32 9.95 -16.22
CA PRO A 487 -8.46 9.10 -15.03
C PRO A 487 -8.34 9.88 -13.73
N TRP A 488 -9.14 9.49 -12.76
CA TRP A 488 -9.17 10.07 -11.42
C TRP A 488 -7.94 9.70 -10.60
N MET A 489 -7.66 10.52 -9.59
CA MET A 489 -6.53 10.37 -8.69
C MET A 489 -6.89 10.74 -7.26
N HIS A 490 -6.27 10.06 -6.31
CA HIS A 490 -6.30 10.38 -4.89
C HIS A 490 -4.95 10.06 -4.23
N GLY A 491 -4.79 10.33 -2.95
CA GLY A 491 -3.55 10.07 -2.22
C GLY A 491 -3.15 8.59 -2.27
N ALA A 492 -1.96 8.32 -2.73
CA ALA A 492 -1.42 6.97 -2.87
C ALA A 492 -0.68 6.52 -1.60
N LEU A 493 -1.15 5.44 -1.00
CA LEU A 493 -0.63 4.90 0.25
C LEU A 493 0.87 4.58 0.25
N PRO A 494 1.42 3.77 -0.69
CA PRO A 494 2.84 3.43 -0.61
C PRO A 494 3.75 4.60 -0.96
N HIS A 495 3.33 5.51 -1.84
CA HIS A 495 4.18 6.58 -2.39
C HIS A 495 4.36 7.75 -1.43
N SER A 496 3.30 8.15 -0.72
CA SER A 496 3.33 9.29 0.19
C SER A 496 4.24 9.08 1.41
N PRO A 497 4.19 7.94 2.12
CA PRO A 497 5.17 7.64 3.17
C PRO A 497 6.61 7.51 2.66
N LEU A 498 6.82 6.96 1.47
CA LEU A 498 8.15 6.86 0.86
C LEU A 498 8.71 8.25 0.50
N HIS A 499 7.88 9.14 -0.05
CA HIS A 499 8.24 10.53 -0.30
C HIS A 499 8.66 11.25 0.97
N LEU A 500 7.87 11.14 2.03
CA LEU A 500 8.20 11.69 3.35
C LEU A 500 9.56 11.17 3.84
N ARG A 501 9.79 9.87 3.75
CA ARG A 501 11.05 9.24 4.19
C ARG A 501 12.25 9.70 3.37
N ALA A 502 12.10 9.93 2.06
CA ALA A 502 13.16 10.44 1.20
C ALA A 502 13.62 11.86 1.61
N LEU A 503 12.72 12.70 2.13
CA LEU A 503 13.02 14.05 2.64
C LEU A 503 13.33 14.10 4.14
N ALA A 504 13.20 12.98 4.86
CA ALA A 504 13.46 12.90 6.29
C ALA A 504 14.96 12.78 6.61
N ASP A 505 15.36 13.38 7.73
CA ASP A 505 16.63 13.09 8.37
C ASP A 505 16.41 12.01 9.43
N VAL A 506 17.04 10.86 9.24
CA VAL A 506 16.85 9.68 10.08
C VAL A 506 18.12 9.39 10.86
N GLU A 507 18.00 9.22 12.19
CA GLU A 507 19.06 8.76 13.07
C GLU A 507 18.78 7.33 13.55
N GLU A 508 19.84 6.54 13.65
CA GLU A 508 19.79 5.24 14.31
C GLU A 508 19.94 5.43 15.82
N ARG A 509 18.92 5.04 16.56
CA ARG A 509 18.98 4.97 18.02
C ARG A 509 18.92 3.53 18.49
N VAL A 510 19.84 3.19 19.36
CA VAL A 510 19.85 1.89 20.00
C VAL A 510 18.96 1.98 21.25
N SER A 511 17.83 1.28 21.21
CA SER A 511 16.94 1.14 22.36
C SER A 511 16.74 -0.34 22.66
N GLN A 512 16.99 -0.72 23.91
CA GLN A 512 16.84 -2.12 24.38
C GLN A 512 17.65 -3.16 23.57
N GLY A 513 18.81 -2.77 23.03
CA GLY A 513 19.67 -3.66 22.23
C GLY A 513 19.25 -3.82 20.77
N HIS A 514 18.18 -3.13 20.34
CA HIS A 514 17.74 -3.06 18.94
C HIS A 514 18.03 -1.68 18.36
N VAL A 515 18.50 -1.66 17.12
CA VAL A 515 18.69 -0.42 16.37
C VAL A 515 17.34 -0.03 15.77
N HIS A 516 16.81 1.12 16.17
CA HIS A 516 15.60 1.72 15.61
C HIS A 516 15.95 2.99 14.86
N GLU A 517 15.40 3.15 13.68
CA GLU A 517 15.48 4.40 12.92
C GLU A 517 14.44 5.38 13.45
N VAL A 518 14.87 6.56 13.85
CA VAL A 518 14.00 7.63 14.35
C VAL A 518 14.12 8.83 13.42
N ILE A 519 12.98 9.32 12.94
CA ILE A 519 12.92 10.55 12.15
C ILE A 519 13.20 11.73 13.08
N MET A 520 14.22 12.52 12.74
CA MET A 520 14.59 13.70 13.50
C MET A 520 13.91 14.97 12.98
N ASN A 521 13.88 15.12 11.66
CA ASN A 521 13.28 16.26 10.97
C ASN A 521 12.86 15.85 9.57
N VAL A 522 11.82 16.47 9.03
CA VAL A 522 11.37 16.30 7.64
C VAL A 522 11.37 17.65 6.95
N ARG A 523 11.88 17.70 5.73
CA ARG A 523 11.81 18.89 4.88
C ARG A 523 10.46 18.92 4.17
N GLU A 524 9.52 19.66 4.72
CA GLU A 524 8.19 19.81 4.13
C GLU A 524 8.24 20.76 2.94
N THR A 525 8.51 20.24 1.74
CA THR A 525 8.65 21.04 0.52
C THR A 525 7.73 20.59 -0.61
N ARG A 526 7.24 21.55 -1.40
CA ARG A 526 6.47 21.34 -2.62
C ARG A 526 7.34 21.13 -3.85
N LEU A 527 8.60 21.55 -3.81
CA LEU A 527 9.50 21.56 -4.97
C LEU A 527 9.77 20.17 -5.52
N ALA A 528 9.93 19.16 -4.64
CA ALA A 528 10.21 17.79 -5.09
C ALA A 528 9.08 17.25 -5.98
N THR A 529 7.86 17.35 -5.51
CA THR A 529 6.66 16.88 -6.23
C THR A 529 6.42 17.71 -7.49
N LEU A 530 6.54 19.03 -7.40
CA LEU A 530 6.34 19.94 -8.55
C LEU A 530 7.31 19.63 -9.68
N ILE A 531 8.62 19.60 -9.40
CA ILE A 531 9.64 19.34 -10.41
C ILE A 531 9.48 17.94 -11.02
N ALA A 532 9.22 16.92 -10.19
CA ALA A 532 9.02 15.55 -10.67
C ALA A 532 7.83 15.47 -11.66
N HIS A 533 6.71 16.12 -11.36
CA HIS A 533 5.53 16.09 -12.25
C HIS A 533 5.67 16.98 -13.49
N ILE A 534 6.44 18.07 -13.43
CA ILE A 534 6.84 18.81 -14.63
C ILE A 534 7.72 17.92 -15.54
N MET A 535 8.64 17.14 -14.96
CA MET A 535 9.43 16.18 -15.74
C MET A 535 8.55 15.10 -16.38
N ILE A 536 7.50 14.60 -15.66
CA ILE A 536 6.54 13.66 -16.22
C ILE A 536 5.77 14.30 -17.39
N LEU A 537 5.34 15.55 -17.26
CA LEU A 537 4.68 16.28 -18.34
C LEU A 537 5.57 16.40 -19.58
N ILE A 538 6.81 16.78 -19.40
CA ILE A 538 7.81 16.84 -20.47
C ILE A 538 8.00 15.46 -21.12
N SER A 539 8.11 14.42 -20.29
CA SER A 539 8.25 13.04 -20.76
C SER A 539 7.08 12.57 -21.62
N THR A 540 5.89 13.08 -21.39
CA THR A 540 4.71 12.76 -22.20
C THR A 540 4.87 13.18 -23.66
N PHE A 541 5.58 14.25 -23.93
CA PHE A 541 5.80 14.75 -25.30
C PHE A 541 7.03 14.14 -25.97
N TYR A 542 8.08 13.80 -25.19
CA TYR A 542 9.36 13.38 -25.74
C TYR A 542 9.64 11.87 -25.62
N LEU A 543 9.11 11.20 -24.59
CA LEU A 543 9.38 9.79 -24.32
C LEU A 543 8.21 8.87 -24.67
N ILE A 544 7.03 9.42 -24.90
CA ILE A 544 5.85 8.67 -25.36
C ILE A 544 5.59 9.07 -26.83
N PRO A 545 5.46 8.13 -27.78
CA PRO A 545 5.47 6.67 -27.61
C PRO A 545 6.86 6.04 -27.46
N TYR A 546 7.88 6.61 -28.04
CA TYR A 546 9.24 6.04 -28.06
C TYR A 546 10.19 6.84 -27.16
N PRO A 547 10.98 6.20 -26.24
CA PRO A 547 11.27 4.75 -26.11
C PRO A 547 10.34 3.96 -25.18
N MET A 548 9.33 4.56 -24.55
CA MET A 548 8.52 3.87 -23.53
C MET A 548 7.73 2.67 -24.07
N GLN A 549 7.37 2.69 -25.35
CA GLN A 549 6.71 1.55 -26.00
C GLN A 549 7.59 0.26 -26.04
N LEU A 550 8.89 0.39 -25.77
CA LEU A 550 9.79 -0.76 -25.67
C LEU A 550 9.62 -1.55 -24.37
N ILE A 551 8.90 -1.02 -23.38
CA ILE A 551 8.62 -1.72 -22.13
C ILE A 551 7.58 -2.81 -22.40
N PRO A 552 7.92 -4.11 -22.24
CA PRO A 552 6.93 -5.18 -22.41
C PRO A 552 5.86 -5.13 -21.32
N THR A 553 4.62 -5.49 -21.64
CA THR A 553 3.52 -5.54 -20.64
C THR A 553 3.80 -6.52 -19.51
N SER A 554 4.55 -7.60 -19.78
CA SER A 554 5.01 -8.56 -18.76
C SER A 554 5.84 -7.91 -17.64
N VAL A 555 6.71 -6.96 -17.99
CA VAL A 555 7.52 -6.20 -17.02
C VAL A 555 6.62 -5.33 -16.13
N LEU A 556 5.56 -4.72 -16.70
CA LEU A 556 4.58 -3.93 -15.95
C LEU A 556 3.75 -4.79 -14.97
N HIS A 557 3.40 -6.02 -15.36
CA HIS A 557 2.75 -6.96 -14.43
C HIS A 557 3.72 -7.47 -13.35
N GLY A 558 5.01 -7.60 -13.66
CA GLY A 558 6.06 -7.83 -12.67
C GLY A 558 6.19 -6.68 -11.66
N LEU A 559 6.01 -5.44 -12.11
CA LEU A 559 5.94 -4.26 -11.26
C LEU A 559 4.73 -4.32 -10.30
N PHE A 560 3.56 -4.76 -10.77
CA PHE A 560 2.38 -4.94 -9.89
C PHE A 560 2.65 -5.97 -8.79
N LEU A 561 3.27 -7.11 -9.11
CA LEU A 561 3.67 -8.09 -8.10
C LEU A 561 4.69 -7.52 -7.11
N TYR A 562 5.65 -6.73 -7.59
CA TYR A 562 6.61 -6.06 -6.72
C TYR A 562 5.90 -5.11 -5.76
N MET A 563 4.96 -4.29 -6.23
CA MET A 563 4.17 -3.38 -5.37
C MET A 563 3.31 -4.16 -4.37
N ALA A 564 2.71 -5.27 -4.78
CA ALA A 564 1.96 -6.16 -3.88
C ALA A 564 2.83 -6.66 -2.72
N LEU A 565 4.00 -7.24 -3.02
CA LEU A 565 4.86 -7.83 -1.99
C LEU A 565 5.54 -6.79 -1.11
N THR A 566 5.89 -5.62 -1.65
CA THR A 566 6.49 -4.55 -0.85
C THR A 566 5.47 -3.88 0.08
N SER A 567 4.20 -3.80 -0.30
CA SER A 567 3.13 -3.27 0.55
C SER A 567 2.80 -4.18 1.75
N LEU A 568 3.12 -5.49 1.67
CA LEU A 568 2.98 -6.41 2.79
C LEU A 568 4.03 -6.20 3.88
N SER A 569 5.17 -5.57 3.56
CA SER A 569 6.23 -5.28 4.53
C SER A 569 5.75 -4.24 5.55
N GLY A 570 5.71 -4.62 6.83
CA GLY A 570 5.22 -3.76 7.91
C GLY A 570 3.69 -3.81 8.12
N ASN A 571 2.97 -4.65 7.37
CA ASN A 571 1.55 -4.91 7.62
C ASN A 571 1.42 -5.93 8.76
N GLU A 572 0.98 -5.50 9.93
CA GLU A 572 0.87 -6.39 11.10
C GLU A 572 -0.19 -7.47 10.95
N MET A 573 -1.26 -7.24 10.18
CA MET A 573 -2.24 -8.29 9.88
C MET A 573 -1.57 -9.44 9.13
N PHE A 574 -0.73 -9.14 8.13
CA PHE A 574 0.04 -10.14 7.40
C PHE A 574 1.06 -10.85 8.31
N GLU A 575 1.76 -10.11 9.17
CA GLU A 575 2.66 -10.70 10.17
C GLU A 575 1.90 -11.62 11.14
N ARG A 576 0.69 -11.24 11.59
CA ARG A 576 -0.16 -12.07 12.44
C ARG A 576 -0.66 -13.33 11.74
N LEU A 577 -0.92 -13.28 10.43
CA LEU A 577 -1.23 -14.48 9.64
C LEU A 577 -0.02 -15.43 9.58
N LEU A 578 1.17 -14.90 9.40
CA LEU A 578 2.40 -15.70 9.40
C LEU A 578 2.67 -16.37 10.77
N LEU A 579 2.21 -15.77 11.88
CA LEU A 579 2.33 -16.41 13.21
C LEU A 579 1.58 -17.75 13.33
N LEU A 580 0.58 -18.01 12.47
CA LEU A 580 -0.12 -19.28 12.44
C LEU A 580 0.78 -20.46 11.98
N ILE A 581 1.75 -20.15 11.11
CA ILE A 581 2.70 -21.12 10.55
C ILE A 581 4.10 -21.02 11.17
N THR A 582 4.35 -19.98 11.97
CA THR A 582 5.67 -19.76 12.59
C THR A 582 5.76 -20.50 13.92
N GLU A 583 6.87 -21.16 14.18
CA GLU A 583 7.16 -21.78 15.47
C GLU A 583 7.26 -20.71 16.57
N GLN A 584 6.71 -20.99 17.76
CA GLN A 584 6.66 -20.04 18.88
C GLN A 584 8.06 -19.50 19.29
N GLN A 585 9.11 -20.27 19.06
CA GLN A 585 10.49 -19.85 19.36
C GLN A 585 10.96 -18.73 18.44
N ALA A 586 10.47 -18.69 17.22
CA ALA A 586 10.82 -17.73 16.19
C ALA A 586 9.89 -16.50 16.16
N TYR A 587 8.95 -16.39 17.11
CA TYR A 587 8.03 -15.23 17.17
C TYR A 587 8.80 -13.92 17.30
N PRO A 588 8.49 -12.92 16.47
CA PRO A 588 9.12 -11.62 16.54
C PRO A 588 8.84 -10.94 17.90
N PRO A 589 9.73 -10.14 18.44
CA PRO A 589 9.56 -9.48 19.73
C PRO A 589 8.61 -8.28 19.65
N THR A 590 7.47 -8.43 18.99
CA THR A 590 6.48 -7.37 18.85
C THR A 590 5.73 -7.12 20.15
N HIS A 591 5.27 -5.88 20.36
CA HIS A 591 4.67 -5.44 21.62
C HIS A 591 3.37 -6.16 21.95
N TYR A 592 2.54 -6.53 20.96
CA TYR A 592 1.27 -7.22 21.20
C TYR A 592 1.46 -8.67 21.63
N ILE A 593 2.48 -9.39 21.14
CA ILE A 593 2.77 -10.78 21.54
C ILE A 593 3.08 -10.86 23.03
N ARG A 594 3.67 -9.80 23.60
CA ARG A 594 4.01 -9.76 25.03
C ARG A 594 2.85 -9.40 25.92
N LYS A 595 1.81 -8.72 25.40
CA LYS A 595 0.72 -8.10 26.18
C LYS A 595 -0.61 -8.83 26.04
N VAL A 596 -0.82 -9.54 24.93
CA VAL A 596 -2.11 -10.15 24.59
C VAL A 596 -1.98 -11.68 24.57
N PRO A 597 -2.95 -12.41 25.16
CA PRO A 597 -3.01 -13.85 25.04
C PRO A 597 -3.09 -14.29 23.58
N GLN A 598 -2.31 -15.30 23.19
CA GLN A 598 -2.24 -15.77 21.81
C GLN A 598 -3.61 -16.11 21.21
N ARG A 599 -4.52 -16.71 21.98
CA ARG A 599 -5.89 -17.01 21.55
C ARG A 599 -6.66 -15.76 21.12
N LYS A 600 -6.49 -14.63 21.84
CA LYS A 600 -7.14 -13.36 21.50
C LYS A 600 -6.51 -12.70 20.26
N VAL A 601 -5.19 -12.88 20.07
CA VAL A 601 -4.50 -12.46 18.83
C VAL A 601 -5.08 -13.20 17.62
N HIS A 602 -5.19 -14.53 17.69
CA HIS A 602 -5.74 -15.33 16.60
C HIS A 602 -7.24 -15.05 16.36
N LEU A 603 -8.02 -14.81 17.42
CA LEU A 603 -9.43 -14.43 17.26
C LEU A 603 -9.57 -13.09 16.54
N PHE A 604 -8.75 -12.10 16.91
CA PHE A 604 -8.74 -10.79 16.24
C PHE A 604 -8.35 -10.93 14.76
N THR A 605 -7.29 -11.69 14.48
CA THR A 605 -6.83 -11.95 13.10
C THR A 605 -7.90 -12.69 12.28
N ALA A 606 -8.64 -13.64 12.89
CA ALA A 606 -9.74 -14.32 12.22
C ALA A 606 -10.90 -13.37 11.88
N CYS A 607 -11.23 -12.42 12.77
CA CYS A 607 -12.24 -11.40 12.49
C CYS A 607 -11.81 -10.50 11.31
N GLN A 608 -10.54 -10.07 11.30
CA GLN A 608 -10.01 -9.26 10.18
C GLN A 608 -9.97 -10.06 8.87
N LEU A 609 -9.57 -11.34 8.94
CA LEU A 609 -9.55 -12.20 7.76
C LEU A 609 -10.94 -12.40 7.17
N LEU A 610 -11.96 -12.60 8.03
CA LEU A 610 -13.35 -12.67 7.57
C LEU A 610 -13.79 -11.39 6.86
N GLN A 611 -13.47 -10.22 7.42
CA GLN A 611 -13.76 -8.93 6.80
C GLN A 611 -13.04 -8.79 5.44
N LEU A 612 -11.78 -9.20 5.36
CA LEU A 612 -11.02 -9.19 4.10
C LEU A 612 -11.62 -10.13 3.06
N ILE A 613 -12.04 -11.34 3.45
CA ILE A 613 -12.71 -12.28 2.54
C ILE A 613 -14.00 -11.69 2.00
N ILE A 614 -14.81 -11.06 2.86
CA ILE A 614 -16.02 -10.36 2.43
C ILE A 614 -15.68 -9.24 1.44
N LEU A 615 -14.68 -8.42 1.74
CA LEU A 615 -14.25 -7.33 0.85
C LEU A 615 -13.78 -7.86 -0.51
N CYS A 616 -13.00 -8.94 -0.53
CA CYS A 616 -12.55 -9.59 -1.76
C CYS A 616 -13.72 -10.20 -2.55
N ALA A 617 -14.70 -10.80 -1.88
CA ALA A 617 -15.89 -11.36 -2.52
C ALA A 617 -16.71 -10.29 -3.26
N PHE A 618 -16.83 -9.09 -2.69
CA PHE A 618 -17.45 -7.96 -3.37
C PHE A 618 -16.54 -7.37 -4.45
N GLY A 619 -15.26 -7.13 -4.16
CA GLY A 619 -14.33 -6.44 -5.06
C GLY A 619 -13.91 -7.25 -6.30
N PHE A 620 -14.04 -8.59 -6.28
CA PHE A 620 -13.73 -9.47 -7.41
C PHE A 620 -14.94 -10.23 -7.92
N SER A 621 -16.15 -9.73 -7.64
CA SER A 621 -17.39 -10.32 -8.14
C SER A 621 -17.44 -10.28 -9.67
N PRO A 622 -17.97 -11.32 -10.34
CA PRO A 622 -18.20 -11.28 -11.77
C PRO A 622 -19.32 -10.31 -12.18
N TYR A 623 -20.18 -9.92 -11.22
CA TYR A 623 -21.33 -9.04 -11.45
C TYR A 623 -20.97 -7.58 -11.17
N PRO A 624 -21.01 -6.67 -12.18
CA PRO A 624 -20.62 -5.27 -12.02
C PRO A 624 -21.38 -4.52 -10.91
N PHE A 625 -22.69 -4.79 -10.78
CA PHE A 625 -23.53 -4.16 -9.75
C PHE A 625 -23.19 -4.61 -8.32
N VAL A 626 -22.62 -5.81 -8.14
CA VAL A 626 -22.10 -6.27 -6.84
C VAL A 626 -20.72 -5.66 -6.59
N GLU A 627 -19.88 -5.66 -7.62
CA GLU A 627 -18.54 -5.09 -7.56
C GLU A 627 -18.56 -3.59 -7.17
N MET A 628 -19.55 -2.80 -7.63
CA MET A 628 -19.68 -1.37 -7.29
C MET A 628 -19.88 -1.09 -5.79
N VAL A 629 -20.29 -2.08 -4.99
CA VAL A 629 -20.62 -1.90 -3.57
C VAL A 629 -19.40 -2.04 -2.66
N PHE A 630 -18.27 -2.57 -3.16
CA PHE A 630 -17.10 -2.84 -2.30
C PHE A 630 -16.59 -1.62 -1.50
N PRO A 631 -16.62 -0.35 -2.00
CA PRO A 631 -16.17 0.79 -1.20
C PRO A 631 -17.08 1.06 0.00
N ILE A 632 -18.39 0.87 -0.18
CA ILE A 632 -19.38 1.00 0.90
C ILE A 632 -19.13 -0.06 1.96
N VAL A 633 -18.87 -1.31 1.57
CA VAL A 633 -18.54 -2.43 2.49
C VAL A 633 -17.28 -2.10 3.29
N CYS A 634 -16.25 -1.56 2.64
CA CYS A 634 -15.03 -1.12 3.30
C CYS A 634 -15.29 -0.05 4.37
N PHE A 635 -16.14 0.93 4.07
CA PHE A 635 -16.53 1.98 5.01
C PHE A 635 -17.29 1.43 6.22
N PHE A 636 -18.17 0.45 6.02
CA PHE A 636 -18.93 -0.19 7.11
C PHE A 636 -18.06 -0.99 8.09
N PHE A 637 -16.83 -1.34 7.75
CA PHE A 637 -15.93 -1.99 8.70
C PHE A 637 -15.49 -1.07 9.84
N LEU A 638 -15.52 0.26 9.65
CA LEU A 638 -15.24 1.22 10.72
C LEU A 638 -16.22 1.11 11.90
N PRO A 639 -17.55 1.23 11.71
CA PRO A 639 -18.49 1.05 12.81
C PRO A 639 -18.49 -0.38 13.36
N ILE A 640 -18.29 -1.42 12.55
CA ILE A 640 -18.19 -2.81 13.01
C ILE A 640 -17.01 -2.96 13.99
N ARG A 641 -15.88 -2.31 13.72
CA ARG A 641 -14.70 -2.31 14.61
C ARG A 641 -15.03 -1.75 15.99
N HIS A 642 -15.85 -0.70 16.06
CA HIS A 642 -16.19 -0.03 17.33
C HIS A 642 -17.38 -0.65 18.06
N THR A 643 -18.26 -1.38 17.38
CA THR A 643 -19.49 -1.96 17.98
C THR A 643 -19.38 -3.46 18.22
N LEU A 644 -18.93 -4.24 17.25
CA LEU A 644 -18.96 -5.70 17.30
C LEU A 644 -17.67 -6.28 17.90
N ILE A 645 -16.51 -5.81 17.48
CA ILE A 645 -15.23 -6.39 17.93
C ILE A 645 -14.99 -6.21 19.44
N PRO A 646 -15.34 -5.09 20.11
CA PRO A 646 -15.21 -4.95 21.56
C PRO A 646 -16.08 -5.91 22.38
N ARG A 647 -17.14 -6.48 21.78
CA ARG A 647 -17.96 -7.51 22.43
C ARG A 647 -17.28 -8.89 22.44
N LEU A 648 -16.37 -9.14 21.50
CA LEU A 648 -15.64 -10.41 21.35
C LEU A 648 -14.29 -10.38 22.07
N ILE A 649 -13.65 -9.22 22.13
CA ILE A 649 -12.30 -9.03 22.66
C ILE A 649 -12.29 -7.82 23.58
N ASP A 650 -11.83 -8.02 24.83
CA ASP A 650 -11.75 -6.96 25.83
C ASP A 650 -10.94 -5.77 25.32
N TYR A 651 -11.39 -4.54 25.61
CA TYR A 651 -10.79 -3.29 25.17
C TYR A 651 -9.29 -3.19 25.47
N LYS A 652 -8.86 -3.72 26.61
CA LYS A 652 -7.45 -3.76 27.02
C LYS A 652 -6.55 -4.49 26.04
N TYR A 653 -7.03 -5.60 25.47
CA TYR A 653 -6.26 -6.36 24.47
C TYR A 653 -6.37 -5.73 23.10
N LEU A 654 -7.51 -5.14 22.83
CA LEU A 654 -7.80 -4.51 21.57
C LEU A 654 -6.93 -3.26 21.33
N ASP A 655 -6.69 -2.47 22.39
CA ASP A 655 -5.80 -1.31 22.34
C ASP A 655 -4.33 -1.73 22.06
N ALA A 656 -3.91 -2.89 22.56
CA ALA A 656 -2.58 -3.42 22.26
C ALA A 656 -2.43 -4.00 20.85
N LEU A 657 -3.52 -4.48 20.23
CA LEU A 657 -3.53 -5.07 18.89
C LEU A 657 -3.77 -4.06 17.78
N ASP A 658 -4.49 -2.97 18.08
CA ASP A 658 -5.05 -2.06 17.08
C ASP A 658 -4.93 -0.58 17.49
N GLY A 659 -4.26 -0.28 18.60
CA GLY A 659 -4.01 1.08 19.03
C GLY A 659 -3.01 1.80 18.12
N ARG A 660 -3.24 3.08 17.85
CA ARG A 660 -2.24 3.93 17.19
C ARG A 660 -1.10 4.19 18.18
N HIS A 661 0.09 3.78 17.83
CA HIS A 661 1.32 3.97 18.61
C HIS A 661 2.07 5.22 18.21
#